data_7665dab83fca0e1044eb699ac229852e
#
_entry.id   7665dab83fca0e1044eb699ac229852e
#
_cell.length_a   1.000
_cell.length_b   1.000
_cell.length_c   1.000
_cell.angle_alpha   90.00
_cell.angle_beta   90.00
_cell.angle_gamma   90.00
#
_symmetry.space_group_name_H-M   'P 1'
#
loop_
_entity.id
_entity.type
_entity.pdbx_description
1 polymer ?
#
loop_
_entity_poly.entity_id
_entity_poly.type
_entity_poly.pdbx_seq_one_letter_code
_entity_poly.pdbx_strand_id
1 'polypeptide(L)'
;VGGSIVVIRLPELPILNVVPELRAALREALSAVIEAPPGAGKSTVVPLALLDEPWLRGRKILMLEPRRLAARAVAQRMAGTLGEEVGGTVGYRMRLDTRVSRRTRIEVVTEGVLTRLLQDDPALEDVALVIFDEFHERSLQADLGLALCLDARTTLGLDLRLLVMSATLDGLAVAELLAEPPRGSAPLIRSVGRSFPVEIVHLGRGLPLLPGGIDPLERDVVFAIRRALREQDGDILVFLPGAGEIRRVERMLEGVDPAEIFPLYGELDPSAQDAALAESPQSKRRIILATNIAETSLTLPRIRVVIDSGLVRRAAFDPVSGMSRLETRRISRASAEQRAGRAGRVAAGVCYRLWSAGAERSLAAYTPAEMLEADLVPLALDLACWGAGPQSSSLRWLDAPPAAVLAASRDLLRKLGALDESARITEHGKAMARWPVHPRLAHLLLEAAARGVPDLGARLAALLSERDVLRRDSQARDTDIRTRLELFEGDRGGASIDRGALARAHRLAGQFAARLREWRAVDSEGVSVGGLLACAYPDRIGKRRAGGAQRYLLANGRGAIFAEAGGAAGSEYVVAIDLDDTGSEARIQLAAAIEVAELRRVAGARLRTQREVRWSMQDECVLAREIVQLDALVLSEKTLTSVPPEDAAAAMLEGIAALGIECLPWDEESQSLCACIELARRKQLSGTAEWPSFSSDALSNTLGEWLGPWLEGITRRSHLKSLPLLEALRFRLGAARLRQLDEWFPSHLTVPTGSRIRIDYRDDLAPCASMRMQEVFGLASTPRLAGGQVPVTFKLLSPAQRPLQVTADLASFWRNAYADVRKDMRGRYPRHYWPEDPLQAEPTRRVRPRS
;
A
#
# COMPACT_ATOMS: atom_id res chain seq x y z
N VAL A 1 -2.98 63.60 10.48
CA VAL A 1 -2.98 63.32 9.03
C VAL A 1 -4.30 62.64 8.74
N GLY A 2 -5.28 63.39 8.14
CA GLY A 2 -6.65 62.94 7.89
C GLY A 2 -6.64 61.85 6.79
N GLY A 3 -6.88 60.59 7.18
CA GLY A 3 -7.22 59.52 6.25
C GLY A 3 -8.67 59.73 5.79
N SER A 4 -8.92 60.03 4.55
CA SER A 4 -10.24 60.00 3.93
C SER A 4 -10.80 58.59 4.13
N ILE A 5 -11.88 58.47 4.91
CA ILE A 5 -12.67 57.27 5.04
C ILE A 5 -13.30 57.03 3.66
N VAL A 6 -12.69 56.14 2.86
CA VAL A 6 -13.32 55.66 1.61
C VAL A 6 -14.54 54.85 2.07
N VAL A 7 -15.73 55.40 1.97
CA VAL A 7 -16.98 54.70 2.21
C VAL A 7 -17.12 53.66 1.08
N ILE A 8 -16.77 52.41 1.39
CA ILE A 8 -16.91 51.29 0.47
C ILE A 8 -18.41 51.06 0.23
N ARG A 9 -18.87 51.32 -1.01
CA ARG A 9 -20.25 51.05 -1.39
C ARG A 9 -20.36 49.58 -1.78
N LEU A 10 -20.73 48.74 -0.82
CA LEU A 10 -20.92 47.31 -1.04
C LEU A 10 -22.20 47.05 -1.86
N PRO A 11 -22.18 46.07 -2.79
CA PRO A 11 -23.39 45.67 -3.53
C PRO A 11 -24.44 45.09 -2.56
N GLU A 12 -25.71 45.45 -2.79
CA GLU A 12 -26.85 44.96 -1.96
C GLU A 12 -27.11 43.46 -2.17
N LEU A 13 -26.38 42.61 -1.46
CA LEU A 13 -26.50 41.17 -1.50
C LEU A 13 -26.95 40.60 -0.14
N PRO A 14 -27.62 39.45 -0.13
CA PRO A 14 -28.19 38.85 1.09
C PRO A 14 -27.23 38.70 2.28
N ILE A 15 -25.96 38.51 1.99
CA ILE A 15 -24.91 38.34 3.00
C ILE A 15 -24.76 39.57 3.91
N LEU A 16 -25.12 40.76 3.43
CA LEU A 16 -25.02 41.99 4.21
C LEU A 16 -25.89 41.97 5.49
N ASN A 17 -26.99 41.21 5.46
CA ASN A 17 -27.88 41.07 6.63
C ASN A 17 -27.21 40.43 7.84
N VAL A 18 -26.20 39.55 7.58
CA VAL A 18 -25.48 38.83 8.64
C VAL A 18 -24.08 39.38 8.92
N VAL A 19 -23.63 40.39 8.18
CA VAL A 19 -22.34 41.07 8.41
C VAL A 19 -22.24 41.67 9.83
N PRO A 20 -23.27 42.34 10.38
CA PRO A 20 -23.19 42.85 11.75
C PRO A 20 -22.96 41.75 12.79
N GLU A 21 -23.64 40.61 12.67
CA GLU A 21 -23.46 39.44 13.51
C GLU A 21 -22.07 38.86 13.38
N LEU A 22 -21.56 38.72 12.11
CA LEU A 22 -20.22 38.26 11.85
C LEU A 22 -19.15 39.15 12.49
N ARG A 23 -19.29 40.47 12.37
CA ARG A 23 -18.38 41.42 13.00
C ARG A 23 -18.36 41.30 14.52
N ALA A 24 -19.50 41.11 15.14
CA ALA A 24 -19.62 40.89 16.58
C ALA A 24 -18.95 39.55 16.97
N ALA A 25 -19.26 38.50 16.26
CA ALA A 25 -18.69 37.17 16.47
C ALA A 25 -17.14 37.19 16.39
N LEU A 26 -16.55 37.78 15.35
CA LEU A 26 -15.10 37.89 15.18
C LEU A 26 -14.39 38.86 16.13
N ARG A 27 -15.12 39.73 16.80
CA ARG A 27 -14.59 40.57 17.91
C ARG A 27 -14.49 39.80 19.19
N GLU A 28 -15.47 38.93 19.47
CA GLU A 28 -15.59 38.16 20.71
C GLU A 28 -14.87 36.83 20.67
N ALA A 29 -14.88 36.16 19.50
CA ALA A 29 -14.20 34.87 19.24
C ALA A 29 -13.14 35.01 18.13
N LEU A 30 -12.15 34.12 18.16
CA LEU A 30 -11.12 34.07 17.12
C LEU A 30 -11.57 33.26 15.89
N SER A 31 -12.72 32.60 15.92
CA SER A 31 -13.25 31.81 14.82
C SER A 31 -14.73 32.02 14.62
N ALA A 32 -15.19 31.92 13.37
CA ALA A 32 -16.61 31.90 13.00
C ALA A 32 -16.85 31.01 11.78
N VAL A 33 -18.07 30.50 11.60
CA VAL A 33 -18.51 29.74 10.43
C VAL A 33 -19.69 30.48 9.78
N ILE A 34 -19.64 30.64 8.45
CA ILE A 34 -20.77 31.18 7.67
C ILE A 34 -21.33 30.06 6.78
N GLU A 35 -22.61 29.81 6.94
CA GLU A 35 -23.41 29.07 5.97
C GLU A 35 -24.24 30.00 5.12
N ALA A 36 -24.00 30.02 3.82
CA ALA A 36 -24.77 30.81 2.90
C ALA A 36 -24.82 30.21 1.51
N PRO A 37 -25.98 30.19 0.82
CA PRO A 37 -26.09 29.60 -0.49
C PRO A 37 -25.19 30.30 -1.53
N PRO A 38 -24.87 29.67 -2.64
CA PRO A 38 -24.13 30.29 -3.73
C PRO A 38 -24.83 31.57 -4.24
N GLY A 39 -24.06 32.61 -4.52
CA GLY A 39 -24.61 33.90 -4.96
C GLY A 39 -25.04 34.84 -3.87
N ALA A 40 -25.02 34.48 -2.59
CA ALA A 40 -25.31 35.37 -1.47
C ALA A 40 -24.29 36.51 -1.29
N GLY A 41 -23.12 36.42 -1.90
CA GLY A 41 -22.05 37.40 -1.83
C GLY A 41 -20.93 37.10 -0.84
N LYS A 42 -20.83 35.84 -0.36
CA LYS A 42 -19.78 35.38 0.58
C LYS A 42 -18.38 35.84 0.16
N SER A 43 -17.96 35.38 -1.01
CA SER A 43 -16.58 35.50 -1.50
C SER A 43 -16.19 36.93 -1.83
N THR A 44 -17.15 37.78 -2.24
CA THR A 44 -16.87 39.14 -2.76
C THR A 44 -17.22 40.27 -1.80
N VAL A 45 -18.13 40.04 -0.85
CA VAL A 45 -18.61 41.08 0.08
C VAL A 45 -18.00 40.91 1.46
N VAL A 46 -17.93 39.72 2.01
CA VAL A 46 -17.44 39.48 3.36
C VAL A 46 -16.02 40.00 3.58
N PRO A 47 -15.01 39.71 2.71
CA PRO A 47 -13.66 40.23 2.91
C PRO A 47 -13.62 41.75 2.89
N LEU A 48 -14.38 42.41 1.98
CA LEU A 48 -14.46 43.84 1.88
C LEU A 48 -15.14 44.48 3.12
N ALA A 49 -16.21 43.84 3.61
CA ALA A 49 -16.94 44.29 4.80
C ALA A 49 -16.10 44.24 6.08
N LEU A 50 -15.08 43.39 6.14
CA LEU A 50 -14.20 43.24 7.30
C LEU A 50 -12.93 44.11 7.23
N LEU A 51 -12.68 44.85 6.15
CA LEU A 51 -11.44 45.63 5.94
C LEU A 51 -11.21 46.71 7.00
N ASP A 52 -12.28 47.31 7.54
CA ASP A 52 -12.21 48.38 8.51
C ASP A 52 -12.29 47.93 9.97
N GLU A 53 -12.23 46.59 10.21
CA GLU A 53 -12.29 46.05 11.57
C GLU A 53 -11.03 46.43 12.38
N PRO A 54 -11.22 46.98 13.62
CA PRO A 54 -10.09 47.46 14.41
C PRO A 54 -9.06 46.42 14.78
N TRP A 55 -9.48 45.14 14.90
CA TRP A 55 -8.59 44.04 15.25
C TRP A 55 -7.63 43.66 14.11
N LEU A 56 -7.87 44.11 12.86
CA LEU A 56 -6.89 43.93 11.76
C LEU A 56 -5.57 44.65 12.03
N ARG A 57 -5.58 45.79 12.72
CA ARG A 57 -4.37 46.56 13.07
C ARG A 57 -3.42 46.80 11.90
N GLY A 58 -3.97 46.98 10.69
CA GLY A 58 -3.16 47.14 9.47
C GLY A 58 -2.68 45.88 8.83
N ARG A 59 -2.85 44.69 9.47
CA ARG A 59 -2.52 43.38 8.90
C ARG A 59 -3.50 43.01 7.77
N LYS A 60 -3.16 41.94 7.05
CA LYS A 60 -3.89 41.45 5.86
C LYS A 60 -5.03 40.51 6.21
N ILE A 61 -5.96 40.38 5.29
CA ILE A 61 -6.91 39.28 5.18
C ILE A 61 -6.38 38.36 4.10
N LEU A 62 -6.15 37.08 4.44
CA LEU A 62 -5.79 36.03 3.50
C LEU A 62 -7.02 35.20 3.20
N MET A 63 -7.40 35.05 1.93
CA MET A 63 -8.59 34.29 1.52
C MET A 63 -8.23 33.14 0.62
N LEU A 64 -8.54 31.90 1.04
CA LEU A 64 -8.35 30.70 0.25
C LEU A 64 -9.51 30.51 -0.72
N GLU A 65 -9.13 30.26 -1.96
CA GLU A 65 -10.03 29.83 -3.04
C GLU A 65 -9.51 28.51 -3.65
N PRO A 66 -10.35 27.48 -3.79
CA PRO A 66 -9.88 26.18 -4.26
C PRO A 66 -9.43 26.19 -5.73
N ARG A 67 -9.90 27.12 -6.51
CA ARG A 67 -9.71 27.13 -7.97
C ARG A 67 -9.08 28.41 -8.48
N ARG A 68 -8.05 28.29 -9.35
CA ARG A 68 -7.31 29.42 -9.91
C ARG A 68 -8.18 30.44 -10.66
N LEU A 69 -9.18 29.94 -11.42
CA LEU A 69 -10.15 30.82 -12.11
C LEU A 69 -11.00 31.60 -11.13
N ALA A 70 -11.50 30.95 -10.09
CA ALA A 70 -12.29 31.59 -9.06
C ALA A 70 -11.49 32.63 -8.30
N ALA A 71 -10.27 32.32 -7.88
CA ALA A 71 -9.37 33.22 -7.18
C ALA A 71 -9.14 34.53 -7.98
N ARG A 72 -8.86 34.37 -9.29
CA ARG A 72 -8.71 35.55 -10.17
C ARG A 72 -10.01 36.36 -10.31
N ALA A 73 -11.13 35.66 -10.59
CA ALA A 73 -12.43 36.32 -10.77
C ALA A 73 -12.91 37.03 -9.50
N VAL A 74 -12.75 36.41 -8.33
CA VAL A 74 -13.10 37.00 -7.04
C VAL A 74 -12.23 38.24 -6.74
N ALA A 75 -10.91 38.15 -6.95
CA ALA A 75 -10.01 39.28 -6.76
C ALA A 75 -10.36 40.46 -7.73
N GLN A 76 -10.63 40.15 -9.00
CA GLN A 76 -11.06 41.16 -9.99
C GLN A 76 -12.39 41.79 -9.58
N ARG A 77 -13.36 41.03 -9.13
CA ARG A 77 -14.67 41.51 -8.69
C ARG A 77 -14.57 42.45 -7.47
N MET A 78 -13.78 42.02 -6.48
CA MET A 78 -13.53 42.85 -5.29
C MET A 78 -12.79 44.12 -5.61
N ALA A 79 -11.72 44.08 -6.43
CA ALA A 79 -11.02 45.30 -6.88
C ALA A 79 -11.94 46.24 -7.65
N GLY A 80 -12.74 45.71 -8.60
CA GLY A 80 -13.72 46.49 -9.36
C GLY A 80 -14.78 47.12 -8.43
N THR A 81 -15.21 46.47 -7.34
CA THR A 81 -16.12 47.05 -6.35
C THR A 81 -15.50 48.25 -5.63
N LEU A 82 -14.17 48.25 -5.45
CA LEU A 82 -13.42 49.38 -4.89
C LEU A 82 -13.04 50.42 -5.91
N GLY A 83 -13.32 50.18 -7.21
CA GLY A 83 -12.88 51.08 -8.30
C GLY A 83 -11.38 51.01 -8.55
N GLU A 84 -10.71 49.92 -8.19
CA GLU A 84 -9.26 49.71 -8.32
C GLU A 84 -8.95 48.57 -9.30
N GLU A 85 -7.69 48.56 -9.81
CA GLU A 85 -7.13 47.40 -10.48
C GLU A 85 -6.62 46.37 -9.47
N VAL A 86 -6.58 45.09 -9.89
CA VAL A 86 -6.00 44.00 -9.09
C VAL A 86 -4.51 44.28 -8.86
N GLY A 87 -4.10 44.14 -7.59
CA GLY A 87 -2.75 44.45 -7.09
C GLY A 87 -2.75 45.76 -6.27
N GLY A 88 -3.87 46.47 -6.22
CA GLY A 88 -4.14 47.57 -5.27
C GLY A 88 -4.46 47.06 -3.89
N THR A 89 -5.61 47.49 -3.32
CA THR A 89 -6.10 46.99 -2.01
C THR A 89 -6.38 45.48 -2.07
N VAL A 90 -6.84 44.95 -3.20
CA VAL A 90 -7.09 43.50 -3.42
C VAL A 90 -6.08 42.97 -4.42
N GLY A 91 -5.43 41.88 -4.07
CA GLY A 91 -4.52 41.15 -4.94
C GLY A 91 -4.75 39.66 -4.91
N TYR A 92 -4.02 38.94 -5.72
CA TYR A 92 -4.02 37.47 -5.65
C TYR A 92 -2.62 36.89 -5.78
N ARG A 93 -2.42 35.70 -5.21
CA ARG A 93 -1.21 34.89 -5.36
C ARG A 93 -1.60 33.46 -5.67
N MET A 94 -1.17 33.01 -6.82
CA MET A 94 -1.39 31.65 -7.29
C MET A 94 -0.05 31.06 -7.79
N ARG A 95 -0.03 29.75 -8.01
CA ARG A 95 1.14 29.09 -8.61
C ARG A 95 1.51 29.76 -9.93
N LEU A 96 2.72 30.35 -9.99
CA LEU A 96 3.30 31.00 -11.19
C LEU A 96 2.56 32.24 -11.70
N ASP A 97 1.61 32.78 -10.93
CA ASP A 97 0.89 34.01 -11.27
C ASP A 97 0.58 34.78 -9.99
N THR A 98 1.16 35.98 -9.86
CA THR A 98 1.04 36.80 -8.65
C THR A 98 0.79 38.27 -9.04
N ARG A 99 -0.23 38.87 -8.45
CA ARG A 99 -0.54 40.30 -8.56
C ARG A 99 -0.84 40.89 -7.20
N VAL A 100 0.18 41.25 -6.46
CA VAL A 100 0.12 41.90 -5.14
C VAL A 100 1.11 43.05 -5.08
N SER A 101 0.85 44.02 -4.22
CA SER A 101 1.74 45.13 -3.91
C SER A 101 1.82 45.36 -2.41
N ARG A 102 2.63 46.35 -1.98
CA ARG A 102 2.69 46.79 -0.58
C ARG A 102 1.37 47.37 -0.05
N ARG A 103 0.45 47.76 -0.95
CA ARG A 103 -0.89 48.28 -0.57
C ARG A 103 -1.93 47.20 -0.43
N THR A 104 -1.60 45.94 -0.81
CA THR A 104 -2.56 44.83 -0.77
C THR A 104 -2.92 44.48 0.67
N ARG A 105 -4.24 44.60 0.98
CA ARG A 105 -4.85 44.30 2.26
C ARG A 105 -5.66 43.00 2.24
N ILE A 106 -6.24 42.66 1.11
CA ILE A 106 -6.89 41.36 0.85
C ILE A 106 -6.08 40.63 -0.17
N GLU A 107 -5.56 39.48 0.20
CA GLU A 107 -4.79 38.62 -0.69
C GLU A 107 -5.55 37.33 -0.92
N VAL A 108 -6.06 37.12 -2.13
CA VAL A 108 -6.74 35.88 -2.52
C VAL A 108 -5.69 34.90 -2.96
N VAL A 109 -5.64 33.73 -2.32
CA VAL A 109 -4.63 32.71 -2.56
C VAL A 109 -5.26 31.38 -2.93
N THR A 110 -4.56 30.59 -3.76
CA THR A 110 -4.92 29.19 -3.94
C THR A 110 -4.35 28.37 -2.79
N GLU A 111 -5.00 27.27 -2.49
CA GLU A 111 -4.81 26.46 -1.27
C GLU A 111 -3.34 26.10 -0.97
N GLY A 112 -2.57 25.60 -1.95
CA GLY A 112 -1.16 25.25 -1.75
C GLY A 112 -0.23 26.45 -1.48
N VAL A 113 -0.71 27.70 -1.64
CA VAL A 113 0.04 28.90 -1.27
C VAL A 113 -0.01 29.13 0.24
N LEU A 114 -1.17 28.89 0.89
CA LEU A 114 -1.29 29.02 2.34
C LEU A 114 -0.35 28.07 3.08
N THR A 115 -0.31 26.80 2.69
CA THR A 115 0.59 25.81 3.29
C THR A 115 2.05 26.28 3.27
N ARG A 116 2.51 26.85 2.15
CA ARG A 116 3.86 27.42 2.04
C ARG A 116 4.07 28.65 2.90
N LEU A 117 3.10 29.56 2.94
CA LEU A 117 3.19 30.74 3.79
C LEU A 117 3.34 30.36 5.25
N LEU A 118 2.58 29.34 5.72
CA LEU A 118 2.70 28.79 7.06
C LEU A 118 4.04 28.08 7.32
N GLN A 119 4.57 27.37 6.33
CA GLN A 119 5.89 26.72 6.44
C GLN A 119 7.04 27.74 6.51
N ASP A 120 6.91 28.86 5.79
CA ASP A 120 7.91 29.95 5.77
C ASP A 120 7.77 30.85 7.01
N ASP A 121 6.55 31.17 7.43
CA ASP A 121 6.20 31.96 8.60
C ASP A 121 5.01 31.35 9.37
N PRO A 122 5.24 30.46 10.32
CA PRO A 122 4.17 29.82 11.10
C PRO A 122 3.32 30.80 11.91
N ALA A 123 3.85 31.98 12.22
CA ALA A 123 3.14 33.03 12.98
C ALA A 123 2.19 33.85 12.07
N LEU A 124 2.40 33.83 10.75
CA LEU A 124 1.69 34.68 9.80
C LEU A 124 1.61 36.14 10.29
N GLU A 125 2.75 36.73 10.68
CA GLU A 125 2.83 38.02 11.40
C GLU A 125 2.03 39.15 10.71
N ASP A 126 2.02 39.18 9.39
CA ASP A 126 1.31 40.17 8.56
C ASP A 126 -0.17 39.83 8.34
N VAL A 127 -0.70 38.71 8.87
CA VAL A 127 -2.07 38.25 8.61
C VAL A 127 -2.90 38.29 9.92
N ALA A 128 -4.06 38.92 9.87
CA ALA A 128 -4.97 38.93 10.99
C ALA A 128 -6.16 37.96 10.86
N LEU A 129 -6.54 37.66 9.64
CA LEU A 129 -7.67 36.80 9.30
C LEU A 129 -7.30 35.86 8.13
N VAL A 130 -7.55 34.58 8.30
CA VAL A 130 -7.58 33.59 7.22
C VAL A 130 -9.03 33.20 6.96
N ILE A 131 -9.47 33.36 5.72
CA ILE A 131 -10.79 32.96 5.24
C ILE A 131 -10.65 31.70 4.40
N PHE A 132 -11.35 30.64 4.76
CA PHE A 132 -11.48 29.44 3.98
C PHE A 132 -12.81 29.47 3.22
N ASP A 133 -12.77 29.82 1.93
CA ASP A 133 -13.98 29.86 1.11
C ASP A 133 -14.22 28.52 0.42
N GLU A 134 -15.49 28.26 0.08
CA GLU A 134 -15.98 27.01 -0.53
C GLU A 134 -15.50 25.75 0.20
N PHE A 135 -15.37 25.82 1.53
CA PHE A 135 -14.81 24.73 2.38
C PHE A 135 -15.57 23.40 2.25
N HIS A 136 -16.83 23.45 1.79
CA HIS A 136 -17.61 22.25 1.47
C HIS A 136 -17.09 21.42 0.30
N GLU A 137 -16.15 21.93 -0.51
CA GLU A 137 -15.45 21.13 -1.52
C GLU A 137 -14.52 20.11 -0.86
N ARG A 138 -14.16 20.29 0.41
CA ARG A 138 -13.36 19.39 1.22
C ARG A 138 -12.07 18.99 0.54
N SER A 139 -11.38 19.94 -0.05
CA SER A 139 -10.06 19.70 -0.65
C SER A 139 -9.02 19.35 0.42
N LEU A 140 -8.06 18.49 0.05
CA LEU A 140 -6.97 18.08 0.93
C LEU A 140 -6.18 19.28 1.47
N GLN A 141 -5.93 20.28 0.64
CA GLN A 141 -5.12 21.44 1.01
C GLN A 141 -5.88 22.44 1.90
N ALA A 142 -7.21 22.57 1.75
CA ALA A 142 -8.01 23.39 2.65
C ALA A 142 -8.10 22.76 4.06
N ASP A 143 -8.33 21.44 4.12
CA ASP A 143 -8.34 20.70 5.38
C ASP A 143 -6.97 20.77 6.09
N LEU A 144 -5.85 20.60 5.34
CA LEU A 144 -4.49 20.79 5.86
C LEU A 144 -4.26 22.22 6.35
N GLY A 145 -4.56 23.23 5.52
CA GLY A 145 -4.35 24.64 5.88
C GLY A 145 -5.09 25.03 7.15
N LEU A 146 -6.33 24.53 7.33
CA LEU A 146 -7.11 24.77 8.55
C LEU A 146 -6.46 24.11 9.77
N ALA A 147 -6.03 22.84 9.64
CA ALA A 147 -5.36 22.11 10.72
C ALA A 147 -4.06 22.80 11.15
N LEU A 148 -3.25 23.26 10.18
CA LEU A 148 -2.00 23.98 10.45
C LEU A 148 -2.25 25.36 11.10
N CYS A 149 -3.26 26.11 10.65
CA CYS A 149 -3.64 27.38 11.28
C CYS A 149 -4.10 27.18 12.74
N LEU A 150 -4.88 26.14 13.02
CA LEU A 150 -5.32 25.80 14.38
C LEU A 150 -4.14 25.41 15.27
N ASP A 151 -3.21 24.63 14.75
CA ASP A 151 -2.00 24.21 15.49
C ASP A 151 -1.07 25.39 15.78
N ALA A 152 -0.77 26.21 14.75
CA ALA A 152 0.02 27.44 14.93
C ALA A 152 -0.59 28.39 15.95
N ARG A 153 -1.90 28.64 15.84
CA ARG A 153 -2.62 29.49 16.77
C ARG A 153 -2.53 28.98 18.21
N THR A 154 -2.73 27.69 18.40
CA THR A 154 -2.71 27.08 19.75
C THR A 154 -1.29 27.03 20.32
N THR A 155 -0.33 26.63 19.52
CA THR A 155 1.08 26.42 19.95
C THR A 155 1.80 27.74 20.19
N LEU A 156 1.56 28.75 19.36
CA LEU A 156 2.22 30.05 19.43
C LEU A 156 1.40 31.14 20.14
N GLY A 157 0.16 30.86 20.55
CA GLY A 157 -0.71 31.81 21.21
C GLY A 157 -1.12 33.00 20.33
N LEU A 158 -1.37 32.77 19.03
CA LEU A 158 -1.58 33.84 18.05
C LEU A 158 -2.98 34.47 18.11
N ASP A 159 -3.07 35.79 17.91
CA ASP A 159 -4.30 36.52 17.61
C ASP A 159 -4.68 36.40 16.13
N LEU A 160 -4.72 35.18 15.61
CA LEU A 160 -5.09 34.86 14.24
C LEU A 160 -6.55 34.41 14.18
N ARG A 161 -7.38 35.15 13.46
CA ARG A 161 -8.79 34.81 13.26
C ARG A 161 -8.95 33.83 12.10
N LEU A 162 -9.93 32.93 12.25
CA LEU A 162 -10.27 31.95 11.21
C LEU A 162 -11.76 32.08 10.88
N LEU A 163 -12.04 32.24 9.60
CA LEU A 163 -13.41 32.28 9.08
C LEU A 163 -13.59 31.17 8.06
N VAL A 164 -14.50 30.24 8.32
CA VAL A 164 -14.88 29.22 7.34
C VAL A 164 -16.18 29.58 6.67
N MET A 165 -16.21 29.65 5.35
CA MET A 165 -17.39 29.93 4.54
C MET A 165 -17.79 28.71 3.72
N SER A 166 -19.05 28.32 3.81
CA SER A 166 -19.58 27.11 3.18
C SER A 166 -20.97 27.34 2.59
N ALA A 167 -21.34 26.53 1.58
CA ALA A 167 -22.69 26.54 1.02
C ALA A 167 -23.60 25.44 1.58
N THR A 168 -23.07 24.27 1.91
CA THR A 168 -23.85 23.03 2.17
C THR A 168 -23.15 22.06 3.12
N LEU A 169 -22.24 22.52 3.96
CA LEU A 169 -21.53 21.64 4.91
C LEU A 169 -22.35 21.45 6.20
N ASP A 170 -22.06 20.42 6.96
CA ASP A 170 -22.44 20.34 8.35
C ASP A 170 -21.65 21.41 9.15
N GLY A 171 -22.20 22.63 9.18
CA GLY A 171 -21.58 23.77 9.84
C GLY A 171 -21.35 23.54 11.33
N LEU A 172 -22.12 22.65 11.97
CA LEU A 172 -21.94 22.30 13.38
C LEU A 172 -20.62 21.55 13.60
N ALA A 173 -20.29 20.56 12.76
CA ALA A 173 -19.03 19.82 12.89
C ALA A 173 -17.81 20.74 12.69
N VAL A 174 -17.90 21.70 11.76
CA VAL A 174 -16.84 22.70 11.57
C VAL A 174 -16.76 23.65 12.75
N ALA A 175 -17.90 24.11 13.29
CA ALA A 175 -17.93 24.97 14.47
C ALA A 175 -17.34 24.28 15.72
N GLU A 176 -17.57 22.98 15.88
CA GLU A 176 -16.97 22.18 16.93
C GLU A 176 -15.44 22.00 16.70
N LEU A 177 -14.99 21.76 15.46
CA LEU A 177 -13.56 21.72 15.14
C LEU A 177 -12.86 23.03 15.52
N LEU A 178 -13.51 24.16 15.29
CA LEU A 178 -13.01 25.49 15.60
C LEU A 178 -13.19 25.90 17.07
N ALA A 179 -13.71 25.02 17.93
CA ALA A 179 -13.95 25.29 19.34
C ALA A 179 -12.69 25.75 20.07
N GLU A 180 -12.86 26.74 20.95
CA GLU A 180 -11.80 27.34 21.77
C GLU A 180 -12.14 27.22 23.26
N PRO A 181 -11.38 26.44 24.03
CA PRO A 181 -11.57 26.44 25.48
C PRO A 181 -11.22 27.81 26.11
N PRO A 182 -12.00 28.37 27.04
CA PRO A 182 -13.26 27.83 27.59
C PRO A 182 -14.53 28.29 26.83
N ARG A 183 -14.41 28.95 25.67
CA ARG A 183 -15.49 29.60 24.92
C ARG A 183 -16.47 28.62 24.25
N GLY A 184 -16.07 27.38 24.01
CA GLY A 184 -16.89 26.38 23.32
C GLY A 184 -16.81 26.46 21.80
N SER A 185 -17.85 25.97 21.09
CA SER A 185 -17.93 25.93 19.61
C SER A 185 -17.93 27.33 19.01
N ALA A 186 -17.34 27.47 17.83
CA ALA A 186 -17.35 28.73 17.09
C ALA A 186 -18.78 29.15 16.70
N PRO A 187 -19.09 30.45 16.66
CA PRO A 187 -20.38 30.96 16.18
C PRO A 187 -20.68 30.46 14.75
N LEU A 188 -21.88 29.92 14.54
CA LEU A 188 -22.40 29.47 13.25
C LEU A 188 -23.47 30.48 12.77
N ILE A 189 -23.16 31.24 11.73
CA ILE A 189 -23.95 32.28 11.18
C ILE A 189 -24.59 31.82 9.87
N ARG A 190 -25.92 31.93 9.77
CA ARG A 190 -26.65 31.46 8.58
C ARG A 190 -27.26 32.61 7.80
N SER A 191 -26.94 32.72 6.53
CA SER A 191 -27.55 33.70 5.61
C SER A 191 -28.58 33.02 4.73
N VAL A 192 -29.79 33.52 4.74
CA VAL A 192 -30.85 33.11 3.81
C VAL A 192 -30.61 33.82 2.48
N GLY A 193 -30.03 33.13 1.51
CA GLY A 193 -29.79 33.74 0.18
C GLY A 193 -31.09 34.04 -0.58
N ARG A 194 -30.99 34.86 -1.62
CA ARG A 194 -32.07 35.00 -2.61
C ARG A 194 -31.93 33.86 -3.61
N SER A 195 -32.77 32.84 -3.53
CA SER A 195 -32.94 31.82 -4.55
C SER A 195 -34.36 31.81 -5.04
N PHE A 196 -34.49 31.73 -6.35
CA PHE A 196 -35.82 31.49 -6.95
C PHE A 196 -36.14 30.01 -6.94
N PRO A 197 -37.43 29.63 -6.97
CA PRO A 197 -37.83 28.24 -6.98
C PRO A 197 -37.22 27.50 -8.22
N VAL A 198 -36.78 26.28 -7.98
CA VAL A 198 -36.32 25.38 -9.04
C VAL A 198 -37.19 24.16 -9.05
N GLU A 199 -37.86 23.91 -10.16
CA GLU A 199 -38.64 22.69 -10.37
C GLU A 199 -37.64 21.53 -10.69
N ILE A 200 -37.79 20.41 -9.98
CA ILE A 200 -36.97 19.22 -10.21
C ILE A 200 -37.78 18.20 -11.03
N VAL A 201 -37.27 17.89 -12.21
CA VAL A 201 -37.87 16.91 -13.14
C VAL A 201 -36.95 15.70 -13.29
N HIS A 202 -37.40 14.54 -12.82
CA HIS A 202 -36.66 13.28 -12.93
C HIS A 202 -36.96 12.59 -14.28
N LEU A 203 -35.94 12.33 -15.08
CA LEU A 203 -36.06 11.69 -16.40
C LEU A 203 -35.57 10.25 -16.42
N GLY A 204 -34.71 9.84 -15.47
CA GLY A 204 -34.16 8.50 -15.42
C GLY A 204 -35.03 7.46 -14.72
N ARG A 205 -34.77 6.18 -14.96
CA ARG A 205 -35.52 5.04 -14.39
C ARG A 205 -34.84 4.44 -13.15
N GLY A 206 -33.62 4.83 -12.82
CA GLY A 206 -32.82 4.28 -11.74
C GLY A 206 -31.77 5.26 -11.25
N LEU A 207 -30.66 4.76 -10.70
CA LEU A 207 -29.47 5.53 -10.36
C LEU A 207 -28.78 6.08 -11.61
N PRO A 208 -27.99 7.18 -11.50
CA PRO A 208 -27.16 7.66 -12.60
C PRO A 208 -26.30 6.52 -13.17
N LEU A 209 -26.37 6.35 -14.50
CA LEU A 209 -25.68 5.27 -15.22
C LEU A 209 -24.19 5.55 -15.30
N LEU A 210 -23.36 4.63 -14.77
CA LEU A 210 -21.91 4.70 -14.92
C LEU A 210 -21.49 4.32 -16.34
N PRO A 211 -20.37 4.86 -16.87
CA PRO A 211 -19.82 4.51 -18.17
C PRO A 211 -19.58 2.99 -18.30
N GLY A 212 -19.90 2.42 -19.45
CA GLY A 212 -19.78 0.97 -19.72
C GLY A 212 -21.10 0.20 -19.72
N GLY A 213 -22.24 0.88 -19.49
CA GLY A 213 -23.58 0.33 -19.67
C GLY A 213 -24.03 0.24 -21.15
N ILE A 214 -25.17 -0.44 -21.38
CA ILE A 214 -25.73 -0.69 -22.72
C ILE A 214 -26.19 0.61 -23.39
N ASP A 215 -26.70 1.57 -22.60
CA ASP A 215 -27.17 2.86 -23.09
C ASP A 215 -26.15 3.96 -22.83
N PRO A 216 -25.68 4.67 -23.86
CA PRO A 216 -24.73 5.75 -23.69
C PRO A 216 -25.40 6.97 -23.07
N LEU A 217 -24.81 7.49 -21.98
CA LEU A 217 -25.21 8.69 -21.25
C LEU A 217 -25.51 9.88 -22.17
N GLU A 218 -24.73 10.01 -23.24
CA GLU A 218 -24.81 11.11 -24.19
C GLU A 218 -26.17 11.19 -24.90
N ARG A 219 -26.82 10.05 -25.15
CA ARG A 219 -28.19 10.02 -25.75
C ARG A 219 -29.21 10.60 -24.81
N ASP A 220 -29.15 10.25 -23.53
CA ASP A 220 -30.08 10.76 -22.52
C ASP A 220 -29.90 12.26 -22.32
N VAL A 221 -28.64 12.70 -22.31
CA VAL A 221 -28.30 14.14 -22.22
C VAL A 221 -28.83 14.91 -23.42
N VAL A 222 -28.60 14.42 -24.65
CA VAL A 222 -29.13 15.06 -25.87
C VAL A 222 -30.64 15.08 -25.92
N PHE A 223 -31.29 13.99 -25.46
CA PHE A 223 -32.75 13.96 -25.33
C PHE A 223 -33.24 15.05 -24.35
N ALA A 224 -32.64 15.15 -23.19
CA ALA A 224 -32.98 16.17 -22.19
C ALA A 224 -32.75 17.61 -22.70
N ILE A 225 -31.62 17.85 -23.43
CA ILE A 225 -31.35 19.15 -24.05
C ILE A 225 -32.45 19.50 -25.08
N ARG A 226 -32.80 18.60 -25.98
CA ARG A 226 -33.84 18.82 -26.97
C ARG A 226 -35.21 19.04 -26.34
N ARG A 227 -35.51 18.37 -25.23
CA ARG A 227 -36.73 18.57 -24.46
C ARG A 227 -36.74 19.97 -23.81
N ALA A 228 -35.63 20.33 -23.13
CA ALA A 228 -35.46 21.64 -22.49
C ALA A 228 -35.56 22.81 -23.50
N LEU A 229 -35.02 22.67 -24.71
CA LEU A 229 -35.15 23.67 -25.77
C LEU A 229 -36.57 23.92 -26.22
N ARG A 230 -37.46 22.90 -26.13
CA ARG A 230 -38.86 23.02 -26.48
C ARG A 230 -39.76 23.50 -25.33
N GLU A 231 -39.47 23.11 -24.10
CA GLU A 231 -40.34 23.34 -22.96
C GLU A 231 -39.98 24.55 -22.13
N GLN A 232 -38.75 25.02 -22.20
CA GLN A 232 -38.21 26.03 -21.29
C GLN A 232 -37.54 27.19 -22.03
N ASP A 233 -37.46 28.35 -21.38
CA ASP A 233 -36.73 29.52 -21.83
C ASP A 233 -35.42 29.70 -21.08
N GLY A 234 -34.49 30.54 -21.62
CA GLY A 234 -33.21 30.87 -21.00
C GLY A 234 -32.08 29.91 -21.41
N ASP A 235 -30.89 30.18 -20.89
CA ASP A 235 -29.70 29.38 -21.18
C ASP A 235 -29.72 28.04 -20.42
N ILE A 236 -29.11 27.02 -21.02
CA ILE A 236 -29.07 25.66 -20.50
C ILE A 236 -27.65 25.35 -20.02
N LEU A 237 -27.51 24.89 -18.78
CA LEU A 237 -26.27 24.37 -18.23
C LEU A 237 -26.37 22.85 -18.07
N VAL A 238 -25.43 22.13 -18.68
CA VAL A 238 -25.41 20.66 -18.67
C VAL A 238 -24.17 20.17 -17.89
N PHE A 239 -24.40 19.38 -16.85
CA PHE A 239 -23.34 18.76 -16.09
C PHE A 239 -22.97 17.40 -16.65
N LEU A 240 -21.72 17.21 -17.06
CA LEU A 240 -21.13 16.01 -17.62
C LEU A 240 -19.87 15.60 -16.85
N PRO A 241 -19.54 14.30 -16.75
CA PRO A 241 -18.42 13.85 -15.94
C PRO A 241 -17.04 14.30 -16.43
N GLY A 242 -16.84 14.51 -17.75
CA GLY A 242 -15.55 14.85 -18.28
C GLY A 242 -15.55 15.41 -19.70
N ALA A 243 -14.39 15.87 -20.16
CA ALA A 243 -14.21 16.48 -21.49
C ALA A 243 -14.52 15.51 -22.66
N GLY A 244 -14.36 14.19 -22.44
CA GLY A 244 -14.69 13.18 -23.45
C GLY A 244 -16.19 13.15 -23.75
N GLU A 245 -17.01 13.11 -22.70
CA GLU A 245 -18.45 13.15 -22.76
C GLU A 245 -18.95 14.49 -23.36
N ILE A 246 -18.34 15.59 -22.96
CA ILE A 246 -18.65 16.94 -23.51
C ILE A 246 -18.47 16.94 -25.03
N ARG A 247 -17.32 16.50 -25.54
CA ARG A 247 -17.06 16.46 -26.99
C ARG A 247 -17.99 15.52 -27.74
N ARG A 248 -18.43 14.40 -27.14
CA ARG A 248 -19.40 13.49 -27.78
C ARG A 248 -20.78 14.11 -27.85
N VAL A 249 -21.25 14.76 -26.78
CA VAL A 249 -22.52 15.48 -26.76
C VAL A 249 -22.48 16.65 -27.73
N GLU A 250 -21.40 17.44 -27.79
CA GLU A 250 -21.21 18.54 -28.72
C GLU A 250 -21.36 18.08 -30.18
N ARG A 251 -20.70 17.00 -30.59
CA ARG A 251 -20.85 16.42 -31.93
C ARG A 251 -22.27 15.94 -32.24
N MET A 252 -22.98 15.37 -31.27
CA MET A 252 -24.36 14.92 -31.44
C MET A 252 -25.38 16.08 -31.51
N LEU A 253 -24.98 17.27 -31.11
CA LEU A 253 -25.79 18.49 -31.19
C LEU A 253 -25.40 19.38 -32.37
N GLU A 254 -24.44 18.99 -33.21
CA GLU A 254 -24.11 19.72 -34.43
C GLU A 254 -25.39 19.90 -35.32
N GLY A 255 -25.69 21.13 -35.68
CA GLY A 255 -26.89 21.48 -36.47
C GLY A 255 -28.17 21.72 -35.68
N VAL A 256 -28.13 21.79 -34.35
CA VAL A 256 -29.26 22.15 -33.49
C VAL A 256 -29.40 23.71 -33.49
N ASP A 257 -30.25 24.23 -34.33
CA ASP A 257 -30.60 25.67 -34.41
C ASP A 257 -31.86 25.95 -33.53
N PRO A 258 -31.91 27.01 -32.70
CA PRO A 258 -31.14 28.27 -32.72
C PRO A 258 -30.17 28.50 -31.54
N ALA A 259 -29.54 27.46 -31.00
CA ALA A 259 -28.69 27.55 -29.80
C ALA A 259 -27.18 27.51 -30.14
N GLU A 260 -26.36 28.25 -29.39
CA GLU A 260 -24.91 28.19 -29.46
C GLU A 260 -24.36 27.29 -28.34
N ILE A 261 -23.40 26.42 -28.67
CA ILE A 261 -22.83 25.43 -27.77
C ILE A 261 -21.47 25.91 -27.28
N PHE A 262 -21.28 25.92 -25.95
CA PHE A 262 -20.05 26.32 -25.29
C PHE A 262 -19.56 25.19 -24.39
N PRO A 263 -18.42 24.54 -24.68
CA PRO A 263 -17.78 23.65 -23.74
C PRO A 263 -17.14 24.44 -22.58
N LEU A 264 -17.19 23.89 -21.35
CA LEU A 264 -16.61 24.50 -20.16
C LEU A 264 -15.99 23.42 -19.23
N TYR A 265 -14.69 23.27 -19.31
CA TYR A 265 -13.91 22.38 -18.44
C TYR A 265 -12.51 22.96 -18.18
N GLY A 266 -11.85 22.49 -17.11
CA GLY A 266 -10.63 23.11 -16.56
C GLY A 266 -9.43 23.21 -17.49
N GLU A 267 -9.40 22.39 -18.54
CA GLU A 267 -8.27 22.25 -19.46
C GLU A 267 -8.47 22.99 -20.81
N LEU A 268 -9.59 23.69 -20.92
CA LEU A 268 -9.83 24.58 -22.07
C LEU A 268 -8.87 25.77 -22.08
N ASP A 269 -8.57 26.26 -23.25
CA ASP A 269 -7.83 27.51 -23.40
C ASP A 269 -8.57 28.66 -22.70
N PRO A 270 -7.85 29.61 -22.05
CA PRO A 270 -8.48 30.72 -21.32
C PRO A 270 -9.48 31.50 -22.15
N SER A 271 -9.19 31.73 -23.43
CA SER A 271 -10.09 32.47 -24.35
C SER A 271 -11.42 31.75 -24.59
N ALA A 272 -11.40 30.39 -24.64
CA ALA A 272 -12.63 29.59 -24.80
C ALA A 272 -13.42 29.54 -23.48
N GLN A 273 -12.72 29.52 -22.33
CA GLN A 273 -13.36 29.64 -21.01
C GLN A 273 -14.04 30.99 -20.85
N ASP A 274 -13.33 32.07 -21.22
CA ASP A 274 -13.87 33.45 -21.17
C ASP A 274 -15.09 33.59 -22.08
N ALA A 275 -15.08 32.98 -23.28
CA ALA A 275 -16.23 32.98 -24.20
C ALA A 275 -17.45 32.27 -23.58
N ALA A 276 -17.27 31.15 -22.87
CA ALA A 276 -18.35 30.47 -22.20
C ALA A 276 -18.92 31.25 -21.01
N LEU A 277 -18.11 32.12 -20.38
CA LEU A 277 -18.47 32.96 -19.22
C LEU A 277 -19.03 34.34 -19.64
N ALA A 278 -18.72 34.81 -20.85
CA ALA A 278 -19.13 36.11 -21.34
C ALA A 278 -20.65 36.22 -21.46
N GLU A 279 -21.17 37.46 -21.29
CA GLU A 279 -22.56 37.76 -21.64
C GLU A 279 -22.69 37.83 -23.16
N SER A 280 -23.45 36.92 -23.78
CA SER A 280 -23.75 36.96 -25.21
C SER A 280 -24.84 38.01 -25.53
N PRO A 281 -24.82 38.64 -26.70
CA PRO A 281 -25.94 39.49 -27.14
C PRO A 281 -27.26 38.73 -27.06
N GLN A 282 -28.35 39.40 -26.64
CA GLN A 282 -29.65 38.84 -26.27
C GLN A 282 -30.36 37.98 -27.31
N SER A 283 -29.78 37.71 -28.48
CA SER A 283 -30.47 37.09 -29.63
C SER A 283 -30.42 35.58 -29.69
N LYS A 284 -29.45 34.89 -29.02
CA LYS A 284 -29.30 33.42 -29.13
C LYS A 284 -29.25 32.77 -27.74
N ARG A 285 -29.91 31.60 -27.59
CA ARG A 285 -29.80 30.74 -26.40
C ARG A 285 -28.44 30.08 -26.38
N ARG A 286 -27.89 29.84 -25.19
CA ARG A 286 -26.65 29.14 -25.01
C ARG A 286 -26.88 27.78 -24.35
N ILE A 287 -26.12 26.80 -24.80
CA ILE A 287 -25.98 25.48 -24.17
C ILE A 287 -24.56 25.38 -23.68
N ILE A 288 -24.38 25.41 -22.37
CA ILE A 288 -23.05 25.31 -21.74
C ILE A 288 -22.87 23.87 -21.28
N LEU A 289 -21.96 23.14 -21.93
CA LEU A 289 -21.59 21.76 -21.57
C LEU A 289 -20.43 21.80 -20.58
N ALA A 290 -20.68 21.55 -19.31
CA ALA A 290 -19.72 21.75 -18.25
C ALA A 290 -19.38 20.51 -17.45
N THR A 291 -18.18 20.44 -16.91
CA THR A 291 -17.85 19.55 -15.80
C THR A 291 -18.28 20.20 -14.48
N ASN A 292 -17.91 19.59 -13.34
CA ASN A 292 -18.12 20.17 -12.01
C ASN A 292 -17.48 21.55 -11.79
N ILE A 293 -16.70 22.09 -12.74
CA ILE A 293 -16.16 23.46 -12.70
C ILE A 293 -17.27 24.51 -12.60
N ALA A 294 -18.44 24.22 -13.18
CA ALA A 294 -19.60 25.10 -13.12
C ALA A 294 -20.49 24.87 -11.89
N GLU A 295 -20.15 23.98 -10.98
CA GLU A 295 -20.95 23.63 -9.79
C GLU A 295 -20.87 24.71 -8.71
N THR A 296 -19.67 25.29 -8.50
CA THR A 296 -19.43 26.29 -7.45
C THR A 296 -18.97 27.62 -8.04
N SER A 297 -18.13 28.36 -7.53
CA SER A 297 -17.41 29.64 -7.74
C SER A 297 -17.59 30.41 -9.05
N LEU A 298 -18.23 29.89 -10.12
CA LEU A 298 -18.43 30.61 -11.39
C LEU A 298 -19.83 31.23 -11.46
N THR A 299 -19.90 32.51 -11.89
CA THR A 299 -21.17 33.18 -12.17
C THR A 299 -21.48 33.02 -13.65
N LEU A 300 -22.51 32.24 -13.97
CA LEU A 300 -23.04 32.11 -15.31
C LEU A 300 -24.35 32.90 -15.37
N PRO A 301 -24.40 34.00 -16.15
CA PRO A 301 -25.62 34.78 -16.28
C PRO A 301 -26.66 34.00 -17.10
N ARG A 302 -27.96 34.29 -16.89
CA ARG A 302 -29.08 33.81 -17.69
C ARG A 302 -29.39 32.33 -17.65
N ILE A 303 -28.70 31.50 -16.81
CA ILE A 303 -29.02 30.07 -16.65
C ILE A 303 -30.41 29.96 -15.96
N ARG A 304 -31.33 29.29 -16.65
CA ARG A 304 -32.67 28.95 -16.14
C ARG A 304 -32.95 27.45 -16.19
N VAL A 305 -32.16 26.74 -17.00
CA VAL A 305 -32.31 25.29 -17.13
C VAL A 305 -30.99 24.59 -16.76
N VAL A 306 -31.09 23.60 -15.90
CA VAL A 306 -29.98 22.70 -15.57
C VAL A 306 -30.33 21.29 -16.04
N ILE A 307 -29.37 20.61 -16.66
CA ILE A 307 -29.44 19.18 -16.95
C ILE A 307 -28.29 18.51 -16.20
N ASP A 308 -28.62 17.62 -15.29
CA ASP A 308 -27.65 16.98 -14.44
C ASP A 308 -27.55 15.47 -14.76
N SER A 309 -26.38 15.02 -15.20
CA SER A 309 -26.11 13.61 -15.44
C SER A 309 -26.02 12.79 -14.15
N GLY A 310 -25.89 13.41 -12.99
CA GLY A 310 -25.66 12.73 -11.72
C GLY A 310 -24.27 12.16 -11.54
N LEU A 311 -23.33 12.54 -12.43
CA LEU A 311 -21.98 11.99 -12.46
C LEU A 311 -20.91 13.07 -12.31
N VAL A 312 -19.75 12.64 -11.79
CA VAL A 312 -18.54 13.44 -11.66
C VAL A 312 -17.32 12.56 -11.88
N ARG A 313 -16.25 13.12 -12.43
CA ARG A 313 -14.95 12.48 -12.50
C ARG A 313 -14.05 12.97 -11.40
N ARG A 314 -13.55 12.04 -10.57
CA ARG A 314 -12.68 12.33 -9.43
C ARG A 314 -11.43 11.47 -9.47
N ALA A 315 -10.33 12.00 -8.95
CA ALA A 315 -9.14 11.21 -8.70
C ALA A 315 -9.41 10.28 -7.52
N ALA A 316 -9.06 9.01 -7.66
CA ALA A 316 -9.06 8.02 -6.60
C ALA A 316 -7.66 7.41 -6.51
N PHE A 317 -7.10 7.37 -5.32
CA PHE A 317 -5.79 6.79 -5.06
C PHE A 317 -5.97 5.36 -4.54
N ASP A 318 -5.25 4.42 -5.14
CA ASP A 318 -5.16 3.05 -4.62
C ASP A 318 -3.88 2.89 -3.80
N PRO A 319 -3.98 2.72 -2.48
CA PRO A 319 -2.81 2.59 -1.62
C PRO A 319 -2.00 1.30 -1.86
N VAL A 320 -2.61 0.27 -2.43
CA VAL A 320 -1.94 -1.00 -2.70
C VAL A 320 -1.00 -0.88 -3.91
N SER A 321 -1.45 -0.20 -4.96
CA SER A 321 -0.64 0.03 -6.16
C SER A 321 0.19 1.33 -6.09
N GLY A 322 -0.13 2.23 -5.15
CA GLY A 322 0.48 3.56 -5.06
C GLY A 322 0.12 4.46 -6.25
N MET A 323 -1.06 4.28 -6.84
CA MET A 323 -1.47 4.96 -8.07
C MET A 323 -2.77 5.71 -7.90
N SER A 324 -2.85 6.85 -8.60
CA SER A 324 -4.10 7.61 -8.73
C SER A 324 -4.71 7.35 -10.11
N ARG A 325 -6.02 7.15 -10.14
CA ARG A 325 -6.81 7.04 -11.38
C ARG A 325 -7.99 7.97 -11.35
N LEU A 326 -8.44 8.40 -12.53
CA LEU A 326 -9.67 9.17 -12.66
C LEU A 326 -10.86 8.21 -12.78
N GLU A 327 -11.72 8.21 -11.77
CA GLU A 327 -12.94 7.42 -11.76
C GLU A 327 -14.16 8.28 -12.01
N THR A 328 -15.10 7.75 -12.80
CA THR A 328 -16.44 8.34 -12.89
C THR A 328 -17.28 7.78 -11.75
N ARG A 329 -17.80 8.66 -10.91
CA ARG A 329 -18.60 8.33 -9.73
C ARG A 329 -19.92 9.08 -9.75
N ARG A 330 -20.88 8.62 -8.95
CA ARG A 330 -22.13 9.35 -8.70
C ARG A 330 -21.86 10.52 -7.77
N ILE A 331 -22.58 11.62 -7.99
CA ILE A 331 -22.52 12.80 -7.11
C ILE A 331 -23.22 12.55 -5.78
N SER A 332 -22.97 13.43 -4.81
CA SER A 332 -23.75 13.47 -3.56
C SER A 332 -25.08 14.23 -3.75
N ARG A 333 -26.01 14.09 -2.79
CA ARG A 333 -27.23 14.87 -2.75
C ARG A 333 -26.94 16.37 -2.65
N ALA A 334 -25.99 16.75 -1.80
CA ALA A 334 -25.54 18.13 -1.66
C ALA A 334 -25.04 18.71 -3.01
N SER A 335 -24.26 17.95 -3.77
CA SER A 335 -23.81 18.36 -5.11
C SER A 335 -25.01 18.49 -6.08
N ALA A 336 -25.96 17.55 -6.05
CA ALA A 336 -27.18 17.62 -6.87
C ALA A 336 -28.01 18.88 -6.57
N GLU A 337 -28.13 19.27 -5.31
CA GLU A 337 -28.82 20.49 -4.89
C GLU A 337 -28.10 21.75 -5.35
N GLN A 338 -26.75 21.77 -5.23
CA GLN A 338 -25.94 22.90 -5.70
C GLN A 338 -26.05 23.10 -7.22
N ARG A 339 -25.99 21.97 -7.99
CA ARG A 339 -26.17 22.00 -9.45
C ARG A 339 -27.55 22.51 -9.82
N ALA A 340 -28.60 22.00 -9.20
CA ALA A 340 -29.97 22.46 -9.41
C ALA A 340 -30.13 23.96 -9.09
N GLY A 341 -29.54 24.43 -7.98
CA GLY A 341 -29.55 25.80 -7.56
C GLY A 341 -28.99 26.81 -8.60
N ARG A 342 -28.23 26.32 -9.58
CA ARG A 342 -27.75 27.16 -10.69
C ARG A 342 -28.89 27.70 -11.55
N ALA A 343 -29.99 26.96 -11.70
CA ALA A 343 -31.18 27.38 -12.44
C ALA A 343 -31.97 28.49 -11.74
N GLY A 344 -31.87 28.57 -10.40
CA GLY A 344 -32.65 29.49 -9.58
C GLY A 344 -31.94 30.81 -9.17
N ARG A 345 -30.84 31.18 -9.84
CA ARG A 345 -30.07 32.37 -9.45
C ARG A 345 -30.66 33.70 -9.91
N VAL A 346 -31.29 33.74 -11.09
CA VAL A 346 -31.77 34.97 -11.73
C VAL A 346 -33.29 35.01 -11.75
N ALA A 347 -33.95 33.89 -11.95
CA ALA A 347 -35.40 33.72 -12.00
C ALA A 347 -35.77 32.29 -11.64
N ALA A 348 -37.05 31.95 -11.54
CA ALA A 348 -37.52 30.61 -11.39
C ALA A 348 -37.01 29.73 -12.55
N GLY A 349 -36.54 28.53 -12.25
CA GLY A 349 -35.87 27.65 -13.22
C GLY A 349 -36.28 26.19 -13.08
N VAL A 350 -35.70 25.34 -13.95
CA VAL A 350 -35.96 23.88 -14.00
C VAL A 350 -34.65 23.10 -13.98
N CYS A 351 -34.62 22.02 -13.22
CA CYS A 351 -33.49 21.07 -13.22
C CYS A 351 -33.98 19.69 -13.65
N TYR A 352 -33.48 19.21 -14.79
CA TYR A 352 -33.70 17.85 -15.29
C TYR A 352 -32.60 16.95 -14.73
N ARG A 353 -33.01 16.01 -13.86
CA ARG A 353 -32.14 14.97 -13.28
C ARG A 353 -32.24 13.69 -14.09
N LEU A 354 -31.14 13.16 -14.60
CA LEU A 354 -31.11 11.93 -15.41
C LEU A 354 -31.19 10.65 -14.57
N TRP A 355 -31.81 10.73 -13.38
CA TRP A 355 -32.08 9.58 -12.50
C TRP A 355 -33.48 9.69 -11.88
N SER A 356 -33.94 8.62 -11.22
CA SER A 356 -35.26 8.61 -10.60
C SER A 356 -35.32 9.25 -9.23
N ALA A 357 -36.44 9.81 -8.83
CA ALA A 357 -36.64 10.38 -7.50
C ALA A 357 -36.43 9.34 -6.37
N GLY A 358 -36.79 8.08 -6.58
CA GLY A 358 -36.56 7.00 -5.63
C GLY A 358 -35.07 6.70 -5.41
N ALA A 359 -34.29 6.73 -6.47
CA ALA A 359 -32.84 6.46 -6.46
C ALA A 359 -32.03 7.59 -5.79
N GLU A 360 -32.55 8.80 -5.76
CA GLU A 360 -31.91 9.95 -5.12
C GLU A 360 -31.58 9.71 -3.64
N ARG A 361 -32.44 9.01 -2.92
CA ARG A 361 -32.24 8.69 -1.50
C ARG A 361 -31.03 7.80 -1.25
N SER A 362 -30.58 7.04 -2.24
CA SER A 362 -29.41 6.17 -2.16
C SER A 362 -28.08 6.87 -2.53
N LEU A 363 -28.14 8.12 -2.99
CA LEU A 363 -26.95 8.93 -3.14
C LEU A 363 -26.38 9.33 -1.76
N ALA A 364 -25.04 9.40 -1.65
CA ALA A 364 -24.37 9.88 -0.46
C ALA A 364 -24.90 11.28 -0.08
N ALA A 365 -25.02 11.58 1.21
CA ALA A 365 -25.48 12.88 1.65
C ALA A 365 -24.52 14.00 1.21
N TYR A 366 -23.23 13.82 1.48
CA TYR A 366 -22.16 14.75 1.17
C TYR A 366 -21.06 14.08 0.33
N THR A 367 -20.27 14.90 -0.31
CA THR A 367 -19.07 14.45 -1.02
C THR A 367 -17.99 14.09 0.00
N PRO A 368 -17.36 12.91 -0.10
CA PRO A 368 -16.25 12.53 0.79
C PRO A 368 -15.10 13.55 0.72
N ALA A 369 -14.38 13.74 1.83
CA ALA A 369 -13.19 14.57 1.86
C ALA A 369 -12.13 14.01 0.90
N GLU A 370 -11.45 14.85 0.14
CA GLU A 370 -10.39 14.46 -0.78
C GLU A 370 -9.27 13.69 -0.07
N MET A 371 -8.99 14.05 1.18
CA MET A 371 -8.01 13.39 2.05
C MET A 371 -8.21 11.87 2.19
N LEU A 372 -9.46 11.39 2.07
CA LEU A 372 -9.78 9.96 2.18
C LEU A 372 -9.53 9.19 0.88
N GLU A 373 -9.37 9.89 -0.25
CA GLU A 373 -9.33 9.30 -1.59
C GLU A 373 -8.08 9.71 -2.40
N ALA A 374 -7.31 10.70 -1.94
CA ALA A 374 -6.16 11.24 -2.67
C ALA A 374 -4.84 10.53 -2.35
N ASP A 375 -3.83 10.77 -3.20
CA ASP A 375 -2.43 10.47 -2.90
C ASP A 375 -1.94 11.37 -1.76
N LEU A 376 -1.55 10.77 -0.64
CA LEU A 376 -1.10 11.49 0.55
C LEU A 376 0.41 11.75 0.61
N VAL A 377 1.18 11.44 -0.43
CA VAL A 377 2.63 11.70 -0.46
C VAL A 377 2.94 13.19 -0.34
N PRO A 378 2.26 14.12 -1.04
CA PRO A 378 2.42 15.55 -0.81
C PRO A 378 2.07 15.97 0.61
N LEU A 379 0.94 15.50 1.14
CA LEU A 379 0.51 15.76 2.51
C LEU A 379 1.55 15.30 3.53
N ALA A 380 2.08 14.09 3.37
CA ALA A 380 3.09 13.53 4.27
C ALA A 380 4.37 14.37 4.29
N LEU A 381 4.77 14.94 3.13
CA LEU A 381 5.91 15.85 3.05
C LEU A 381 5.61 17.18 3.74
N ASP A 382 4.42 17.77 3.52
CA ASP A 382 3.99 19.01 4.16
C ASP A 382 3.93 18.87 5.68
N LEU A 383 3.38 17.77 6.19
CA LEU A 383 3.34 17.45 7.63
C LEU A 383 4.75 17.29 8.21
N ALA A 384 5.67 16.67 7.49
CA ALA A 384 7.06 16.54 7.92
C ALA A 384 7.79 17.91 7.95
N CYS A 385 7.51 18.80 6.96
CA CYS A 385 8.01 20.17 6.96
C CYS A 385 7.50 20.97 8.16
N TRP A 386 6.23 20.77 8.53
CA TRP A 386 5.63 21.40 9.69
C TRP A 386 6.20 20.90 11.03
N GLY A 387 6.86 19.74 11.03
CA GLY A 387 7.34 19.12 12.25
C GLY A 387 6.28 18.28 12.97
N ALA A 388 5.13 18.00 12.34
CA ALA A 388 4.18 17.03 12.82
C ALA A 388 4.82 15.65 12.87
N GLY A 389 4.94 15.07 14.06
CA GLY A 389 5.60 13.78 14.28
C GLY A 389 4.95 12.60 13.53
N PRO A 390 5.47 11.39 13.71
CA PRO A 390 4.96 10.18 13.03
C PRO A 390 3.47 9.95 13.26
N GLN A 391 2.96 10.44 14.39
CA GLN A 391 1.54 10.42 14.70
C GLN A 391 0.94 11.80 14.38
N SER A 392 0.32 11.95 13.19
CA SER A 392 -0.47 13.14 12.80
C SER A 392 -1.70 13.39 13.69
N SER A 393 -1.88 12.60 14.73
CA SER A 393 -2.94 12.70 15.74
C SER A 393 -2.85 13.95 16.63
N SER A 394 -1.74 14.70 16.59
CA SER A 394 -1.62 15.97 17.29
C SER A 394 -2.39 17.10 16.62
N LEU A 395 -2.65 17.03 15.32
CA LEU A 395 -3.40 18.04 14.57
C LEU A 395 -4.91 17.78 14.65
N ARG A 396 -5.67 18.86 14.67
CA ARG A 396 -7.14 18.82 14.69
C ARG A 396 -7.66 18.74 13.27
N TRP A 397 -8.32 17.62 12.94
CA TRP A 397 -8.89 17.34 11.63
C TRP A 397 -10.41 17.22 11.70
N LEU A 398 -11.11 17.65 10.66
CA LEU A 398 -12.52 17.30 10.48
C LEU A 398 -12.66 15.82 10.10
N ASP A 399 -11.84 15.35 9.14
CA ASP A 399 -11.62 13.96 8.84
C ASP A 399 -10.10 13.69 8.86
N ALA A 400 -9.67 12.74 9.67
CA ALA A 400 -8.25 12.42 9.78
C ALA A 400 -7.74 11.64 8.55
N PRO A 401 -6.50 11.87 8.10
CA PRO A 401 -5.92 11.10 7.00
C PRO A 401 -5.83 9.61 7.35
N PRO A 402 -6.16 8.68 6.41
CA PRO A 402 -6.08 7.25 6.63
C PRO A 402 -4.67 6.82 7.02
N ALA A 403 -4.51 6.23 8.21
CA ALA A 403 -3.21 5.92 8.81
C ALA A 403 -2.34 5.01 7.91
N ALA A 404 -2.95 4.00 7.28
CA ALA A 404 -2.23 3.08 6.39
C ALA A 404 -1.69 3.78 5.13
N VAL A 405 -2.49 4.67 4.50
CA VAL A 405 -2.08 5.43 3.32
C VAL A 405 -0.96 6.41 3.68
N LEU A 406 -1.08 7.07 4.83
CA LEU A 406 -0.06 8.00 5.31
C LEU A 406 1.26 7.29 5.64
N ALA A 407 1.20 6.08 6.21
CA ALA A 407 2.38 5.25 6.47
C ALA A 407 3.08 4.85 5.16
N ALA A 408 2.33 4.36 4.17
CA ALA A 408 2.87 4.04 2.84
C ALA A 408 3.48 5.26 2.14
N SER A 409 2.86 6.44 2.29
CA SER A 409 3.38 7.72 1.77
C SER A 409 4.72 8.09 2.41
N ARG A 410 4.85 7.91 3.73
CA ARG A 410 6.12 8.14 4.44
C ARG A 410 7.21 7.15 4.02
N ASP A 411 6.86 5.89 3.78
CA ASP A 411 7.81 4.89 3.28
C ASP A 411 8.34 5.26 1.90
N LEU A 412 7.48 5.77 1.02
CA LEU A 412 7.93 6.31 -0.25
C LEU A 412 8.85 7.52 -0.06
N LEU A 413 8.50 8.46 0.82
CA LEU A 413 9.35 9.64 1.10
C LEU A 413 10.72 9.26 1.69
N ARG A 414 10.81 8.18 2.49
CA ARG A 414 12.11 7.62 2.91
C ARG A 414 12.90 7.09 1.72
N LYS A 415 12.26 6.34 0.82
CA LYS A 415 12.90 5.84 -0.41
C LYS A 415 13.39 6.97 -1.32
N LEU A 416 12.72 8.12 -1.32
CA LEU A 416 13.13 9.34 -2.02
C LEU A 416 14.15 10.18 -1.23
N GLY A 417 14.59 9.74 -0.05
CA GLY A 417 15.53 10.48 0.80
C GLY A 417 14.96 11.76 1.42
N ALA A 418 13.65 11.98 1.33
CA ALA A 418 12.98 13.14 1.91
C ALA A 418 12.81 13.04 3.43
N LEU A 419 12.72 11.82 3.95
CA LEU A 419 12.63 11.52 5.39
C LEU A 419 13.77 10.61 5.81
N ASP A 420 14.23 10.80 7.05
CA ASP A 420 15.16 9.87 7.72
C ASP A 420 14.43 8.64 8.30
N GLU A 421 15.19 7.71 8.89
CA GLU A 421 14.63 6.48 9.52
C GLU A 421 13.64 6.80 10.65
N SER A 422 13.79 7.96 11.31
CA SER A 422 12.90 8.46 12.36
C SER A 422 11.69 9.24 11.81
N ALA A 423 11.49 9.21 10.49
CA ALA A 423 10.46 9.96 9.76
C ALA A 423 10.55 11.50 9.93
N ARG A 424 11.73 12.04 10.24
CA ARG A 424 11.99 13.48 10.26
C ARG A 424 12.44 13.93 8.88
N ILE A 425 12.09 15.17 8.53
CA ILE A 425 12.45 15.75 7.24
C ILE A 425 13.96 15.96 7.14
N THR A 426 14.52 15.57 5.98
CA THR A 426 15.93 15.82 5.64
C THR A 426 16.09 17.16 4.93
N GLU A 427 17.32 17.64 4.73
CA GLU A 427 17.60 18.82 3.91
C GLU A 427 17.14 18.59 2.45
N HIS A 428 17.28 17.37 1.93
CA HIS A 428 16.74 17.01 0.63
C HIS A 428 15.20 17.10 0.59
N GLY A 429 14.53 16.63 1.63
CA GLY A 429 13.08 16.75 1.77
C GLY A 429 12.61 18.21 1.82
N LYS A 430 13.31 19.08 2.55
CA LYS A 430 13.05 20.53 2.56
C LYS A 430 13.24 21.15 1.17
N ALA A 431 14.29 20.72 0.46
CA ALA A 431 14.52 21.16 -0.91
C ALA A 431 13.38 20.70 -1.86
N MET A 432 12.92 19.44 -1.71
CA MET A 432 11.78 18.91 -2.47
C MET A 432 10.48 19.70 -2.21
N ALA A 433 10.19 20.04 -0.96
CA ALA A 433 8.98 20.78 -0.57
C ALA A 433 8.89 22.18 -1.21
N ARG A 434 10.02 22.77 -1.59
CA ARG A 434 10.05 24.05 -2.30
C ARG A 434 9.54 23.97 -3.74
N TRP A 435 9.48 22.77 -4.35
CA TRP A 435 9.03 22.62 -5.73
C TRP A 435 7.51 22.51 -5.80
N PRO A 436 6.86 23.22 -6.73
CA PRO A 436 5.40 23.17 -6.88
C PRO A 436 4.96 21.96 -7.73
N VAL A 437 5.51 20.79 -7.47
CA VAL A 437 5.23 19.53 -8.17
C VAL A 437 5.11 18.40 -7.16
N HIS A 438 4.61 17.26 -7.63
CA HIS A 438 4.57 16.05 -6.80
C HIS A 438 5.98 15.68 -6.27
N PRO A 439 6.13 15.18 -5.03
CA PRO A 439 7.44 14.88 -4.44
C PRO A 439 8.35 13.99 -5.31
N ARG A 440 7.80 13.02 -6.04
CA ARG A 440 8.57 12.21 -7.02
C ARG A 440 9.25 13.08 -8.09
N LEU A 441 8.52 14.06 -8.62
CA LEU A 441 9.06 14.96 -9.65
C LEU A 441 10.01 16.00 -9.05
N ALA A 442 9.76 16.44 -7.83
CA ALA A 442 10.70 17.29 -7.11
C ALA A 442 12.03 16.58 -6.88
N HIS A 443 11.98 15.32 -6.45
CA HIS A 443 13.16 14.46 -6.30
C HIS A 443 13.88 14.26 -7.65
N LEU A 444 13.14 13.96 -8.74
CA LEU A 444 13.71 13.83 -10.09
C LEU A 444 14.48 15.07 -10.52
N LEU A 445 13.91 16.27 -10.29
CA LEU A 445 14.55 17.54 -10.63
C LEU A 445 15.86 17.75 -9.86
N LEU A 446 15.85 17.47 -8.56
CA LEU A 446 17.03 17.62 -7.71
C LEU A 446 18.13 16.61 -8.07
N GLU A 447 17.75 15.34 -8.31
CA GLU A 447 18.68 14.29 -8.75
C GLU A 447 19.28 14.61 -10.14
N ALA A 448 18.47 15.11 -11.07
CA ALA A 448 18.96 15.53 -12.37
C ALA A 448 20.00 16.65 -12.27
N ALA A 449 19.76 17.63 -11.40
CA ALA A 449 20.72 18.71 -11.15
C ALA A 449 22.01 18.18 -10.50
N ALA A 450 21.88 17.33 -9.50
CA ALA A 450 23.03 16.72 -8.81
C ALA A 450 23.91 15.88 -9.76
N ARG A 451 23.32 15.23 -10.75
CA ARG A 451 23.99 14.38 -11.77
C ARG A 451 24.38 15.14 -13.06
N GLY A 452 24.26 16.45 -13.08
CA GLY A 452 24.71 17.28 -14.19
C GLY A 452 23.83 17.24 -15.45
N VAL A 453 22.57 16.80 -15.35
CA VAL A 453 21.60 16.72 -16.45
C VAL A 453 20.30 17.51 -16.17
N PRO A 454 20.39 18.78 -15.69
CA PRO A 454 19.23 19.55 -15.26
C PRO A 454 18.18 19.77 -16.37
N ASP A 455 18.62 19.94 -17.62
CA ASP A 455 17.70 20.13 -18.74
C ASP A 455 16.87 18.89 -19.05
N LEU A 456 17.47 17.71 -18.98
CA LEU A 456 16.73 16.44 -19.12
C LEU A 456 15.71 16.27 -17.99
N GLY A 457 16.12 16.54 -16.74
CA GLY A 457 15.22 16.52 -15.58
C GLY A 457 14.05 17.48 -15.73
N ALA A 458 14.31 18.72 -16.18
CA ALA A 458 13.28 19.73 -16.40
C ALA A 458 12.27 19.32 -17.47
N ARG A 459 12.72 18.74 -18.58
CA ARG A 459 11.87 18.23 -19.66
C ARG A 459 11.01 17.05 -19.19
N LEU A 460 11.62 16.07 -18.53
CA LEU A 460 10.90 14.92 -17.98
C LEU A 460 9.85 15.36 -16.96
N ALA A 461 10.23 16.19 -15.99
CA ALA A 461 9.29 16.68 -14.97
C ALA A 461 8.13 17.48 -15.59
N ALA A 462 8.40 18.27 -16.64
CA ALA A 462 7.38 19.02 -17.35
C ALA A 462 6.41 18.11 -18.11
N LEU A 463 6.93 17.14 -18.86
CA LEU A 463 6.10 16.14 -19.57
C LEU A 463 5.22 15.34 -18.61
N LEU A 464 5.76 14.95 -17.45
CA LEU A 464 5.03 14.17 -16.44
C LEU A 464 4.08 15.01 -15.58
N SER A 465 4.19 16.33 -15.60
CA SER A 465 3.27 17.26 -14.92
C SER A 465 2.08 17.67 -15.79
N GLU A 466 2.16 17.47 -17.10
CA GLU A 466 1.14 17.82 -18.07
C GLU A 466 0.43 16.58 -18.62
N ARG A 467 -0.64 16.78 -19.39
CA ARG A 467 -1.25 15.69 -20.14
C ARG A 467 -0.29 15.11 -21.14
N ASP A 468 -0.50 13.84 -21.48
CA ASP A 468 0.25 13.18 -22.55
C ASP A 468 0.16 14.02 -23.84
N VAL A 469 1.32 14.33 -24.39
CA VAL A 469 1.46 15.11 -25.65
C VAL A 469 1.02 14.31 -26.87
N LEU A 470 0.86 12.99 -26.73
CA LEU A 470 0.30 12.10 -27.76
C LEU A 470 -1.22 11.96 -27.58
N ARG A 471 -1.98 12.16 -28.64
CA ARG A 471 -3.42 11.91 -28.64
C ARG A 471 -3.72 10.42 -28.63
N ARG A 472 -4.73 9.99 -27.91
CA ARG A 472 -5.14 8.59 -27.77
C ARG A 472 -5.81 7.97 -29.00
N ASP A 473 -5.88 8.68 -30.12
CA ASP A 473 -6.58 8.24 -31.34
C ASP A 473 -5.71 7.37 -32.27
N SER A 474 -4.43 7.14 -31.97
CA SER A 474 -3.56 6.27 -32.77
C SER A 474 -3.77 4.80 -32.44
N GLN A 475 -3.84 3.95 -33.47
CA GLN A 475 -4.04 2.49 -33.33
C GLN A 475 -2.91 1.79 -32.56
N ALA A 476 -1.71 2.38 -32.46
CA ALA A 476 -0.61 1.90 -31.64
C ALA A 476 -0.33 2.91 -30.52
N ARG A 477 -0.51 2.48 -29.28
CA ARG A 477 -0.15 3.27 -28.07
C ARG A 477 1.35 3.11 -27.81
N ASP A 478 2.12 4.12 -28.19
CA ASP A 478 3.51 4.15 -27.79
C ASP A 478 3.63 4.36 -26.27
N THR A 479 4.25 3.39 -25.60
CA THR A 479 4.41 3.35 -24.13
C THR A 479 5.79 3.86 -23.68
N ASP A 480 6.66 4.29 -24.59
CA ASP A 480 8.01 4.78 -24.27
C ASP A 480 8.00 6.30 -24.05
N ILE A 481 8.51 6.75 -22.91
CA ILE A 481 8.65 8.18 -22.60
C ILE A 481 9.65 8.87 -23.54
N ARG A 482 10.61 8.14 -24.12
CA ARG A 482 11.60 8.70 -25.03
C ARG A 482 10.96 9.30 -26.27
N THR A 483 9.91 8.68 -26.79
CA THR A 483 9.14 9.25 -27.93
C THR A 483 8.57 10.63 -27.58
N ARG A 484 8.11 10.84 -26.33
CA ARG A 484 7.63 12.17 -25.88
C ARG A 484 8.77 13.18 -25.79
N LEU A 485 9.98 12.74 -25.41
CA LEU A 485 11.17 13.60 -25.38
C LEU A 485 11.63 13.99 -26.79
N GLU A 486 11.62 13.06 -27.77
CA GLU A 486 11.92 13.32 -29.16
C GLU A 486 10.97 14.39 -29.76
N LEU A 487 9.66 14.28 -29.46
CA LEU A 487 8.68 15.30 -29.85
C LEU A 487 8.96 16.67 -29.21
N PHE A 488 9.47 16.67 -28.00
CA PHE A 488 9.87 17.87 -27.28
C PHE A 488 11.10 18.52 -27.95
N GLU A 489 11.99 17.78 -28.57
CA GLU A 489 13.18 18.25 -29.29
C GLU A 489 12.87 18.68 -30.73
N GLY A 490 11.64 18.49 -31.18
CA GLY A 490 11.19 18.92 -32.53
C GLY A 490 11.35 17.86 -33.59
N ASP A 491 11.65 16.61 -33.22
CA ASP A 491 11.67 15.49 -34.15
C ASP A 491 10.25 15.16 -34.66
N ARG A 492 10.08 15.04 -35.98
CA ARG A 492 8.77 14.99 -36.62
C ARG A 492 8.32 13.54 -36.84
N GLY A 493 7.97 12.84 -35.78
CA GLY A 493 7.23 11.61 -35.94
C GLY A 493 5.78 11.87 -36.38
N GLY A 494 5.25 11.01 -37.24
CA GLY A 494 3.87 11.09 -37.77
C GLY A 494 2.76 10.84 -36.76
N ALA A 495 3.00 11.07 -35.49
CA ALA A 495 2.06 10.84 -34.40
C ALA A 495 1.07 12.03 -34.27
N SER A 496 -0.16 11.73 -33.88
CA SER A 496 -1.18 12.74 -33.55
C SER A 496 -0.78 13.48 -32.26
N ILE A 497 -0.24 14.70 -32.38
CA ILE A 497 0.31 15.52 -31.30
C ILE A 497 -0.75 16.46 -30.74
N ASP A 498 -0.86 16.56 -29.41
CA ASP A 498 -1.55 17.68 -28.76
C ASP A 498 -0.59 18.88 -28.62
N ARG A 499 -0.68 19.80 -29.60
CA ARG A 499 0.18 20.98 -29.64
C ARG A 499 0.00 21.89 -28.42
N GLY A 500 -1.21 21.95 -27.84
CA GLY A 500 -1.48 22.73 -26.64
C GLY A 500 -0.76 22.15 -25.41
N ALA A 501 -0.83 20.85 -25.22
CA ALA A 501 -0.11 20.16 -24.14
C ALA A 501 1.41 20.32 -24.29
N LEU A 502 1.93 20.15 -25.52
CA LEU A 502 3.35 20.29 -25.80
C LEU A 502 3.85 21.73 -25.52
N ALA A 503 3.10 22.76 -25.94
CA ALA A 503 3.45 24.15 -25.66
C ALA A 503 3.43 24.49 -24.16
N ARG A 504 2.52 23.91 -23.40
CA ARG A 504 2.50 24.04 -21.92
C ARG A 504 3.71 23.35 -21.28
N ALA A 505 4.02 22.13 -21.72
CA ALA A 505 5.19 21.39 -21.25
C ALA A 505 6.51 22.15 -21.54
N HIS A 506 6.66 22.74 -22.71
CA HIS A 506 7.82 23.58 -23.02
C HIS A 506 7.97 24.79 -22.08
N ARG A 507 6.87 25.53 -21.83
CA ARG A 507 6.91 26.67 -20.89
C ARG A 507 7.30 26.21 -19.46
N LEU A 508 6.72 25.10 -19.02
CA LEU A 508 7.00 24.56 -17.70
C LEU A 508 8.45 24.07 -17.56
N ALA A 509 8.97 23.40 -18.59
CA ALA A 509 10.38 22.96 -18.62
C ALA A 509 11.33 24.15 -18.54
N GLY A 510 11.05 25.23 -19.28
CA GLY A 510 11.83 26.47 -19.18
C GLY A 510 11.85 27.09 -17.79
N GLN A 511 10.72 27.05 -17.07
CA GLN A 511 10.62 27.52 -15.68
C GLN A 511 11.41 26.63 -14.72
N PHE A 512 11.33 25.31 -14.90
CA PHE A 512 12.10 24.35 -14.08
C PHE A 512 13.60 24.49 -14.33
N ALA A 513 14.03 24.55 -15.60
CA ALA A 513 15.43 24.72 -15.95
C ALA A 513 16.01 26.04 -15.41
N ALA A 514 15.25 27.15 -15.50
CA ALA A 514 15.67 28.43 -14.94
C ALA A 514 15.93 28.34 -13.42
N ARG A 515 15.07 27.64 -12.70
CA ARG A 515 15.20 27.46 -11.25
C ARG A 515 16.32 26.49 -10.86
N LEU A 516 16.64 25.50 -11.71
CA LEU A 516 17.75 24.56 -11.49
C LEU A 516 19.13 25.17 -11.72
N ARG A 517 19.25 26.34 -12.38
CA ARG A 517 20.55 27.00 -12.62
C ARG A 517 21.32 27.36 -11.35
N GLU A 518 20.64 27.50 -10.24
CA GLU A 518 21.27 27.77 -8.93
C GLU A 518 21.92 26.54 -8.30
N TRP A 519 21.66 25.35 -8.83
CA TRP A 519 22.15 24.07 -8.30
C TRP A 519 23.44 23.66 -9.02
N ARG A 520 24.45 23.25 -8.24
CA ARG A 520 25.73 22.75 -8.79
C ARG A 520 25.70 21.22 -8.89
N ALA A 521 26.17 20.70 -10.00
CA ALA A 521 26.38 19.26 -10.17
C ALA A 521 27.42 18.75 -9.14
N VAL A 522 27.13 17.62 -8.54
CA VAL A 522 28.02 16.93 -7.59
C VAL A 522 28.70 15.75 -8.29
N ASP A 523 28.02 15.16 -9.28
CA ASP A 523 28.47 14.00 -10.03
C ASP A 523 28.37 14.30 -11.53
N SER A 524 29.42 14.01 -12.29
CA SER A 524 29.47 14.23 -13.75
C SER A 524 29.25 12.94 -14.55
N GLU A 525 29.02 11.80 -13.91
CA GLU A 525 28.64 10.59 -14.61
C GLU A 525 27.20 10.73 -15.18
N GLY A 526 27.09 10.77 -16.48
CA GLY A 526 25.80 10.88 -17.19
C GLY A 526 24.80 9.81 -16.73
N VAL A 527 23.55 10.22 -16.58
CA VAL A 527 22.44 9.35 -16.24
C VAL A 527 21.43 9.30 -17.39
N SER A 528 20.91 8.10 -17.68
CA SER A 528 19.90 7.93 -18.72
C SER A 528 18.50 8.38 -18.26
N VAL A 529 17.57 8.45 -19.22
CA VAL A 529 16.14 8.67 -18.92
C VAL A 529 15.62 7.62 -17.92
N GLY A 530 15.95 6.34 -18.14
CA GLY A 530 15.57 5.25 -17.24
C GLY A 530 16.18 5.40 -15.85
N GLY A 531 17.43 5.83 -15.76
CA GLY A 531 18.12 6.07 -14.51
C GLY A 531 17.49 7.18 -13.66
N LEU A 532 17.17 8.33 -14.27
CA LEU A 532 16.47 9.42 -13.57
C LEU A 532 15.07 9.00 -13.11
N LEU A 533 14.34 8.28 -13.96
CA LEU A 533 13.01 7.78 -13.59
C LEU A 533 13.07 6.72 -12.49
N ALA A 534 14.12 5.89 -12.43
CA ALA A 534 14.31 4.94 -11.34
C ALA A 534 14.53 5.64 -9.99
N CYS A 535 15.15 6.83 -9.97
CA CYS A 535 15.20 7.66 -8.77
C CYS A 535 13.79 8.10 -8.33
N ALA A 536 12.97 8.61 -9.26
CA ALA A 536 11.64 9.16 -8.96
C ALA A 536 10.57 8.09 -8.64
N TYR A 537 10.70 6.92 -9.26
CA TYR A 537 9.75 5.82 -9.17
C TYR A 537 10.42 4.53 -8.63
N PRO A 538 11.06 4.58 -7.47
CA PRO A 538 11.85 3.46 -6.93
C PRO A 538 11.02 2.20 -6.65
N ASP A 539 9.75 2.34 -6.38
CA ASP A 539 8.76 1.28 -6.13
C ASP A 539 8.18 0.67 -7.41
N ARG A 540 8.42 1.30 -8.57
CA ARG A 540 7.87 0.90 -9.88
C ARG A 540 8.93 0.43 -10.86
N ILE A 541 10.11 0.12 -10.40
CA ILE A 541 11.13 -0.57 -11.18
C ILE A 541 10.64 -1.99 -11.40
N GLY A 542 10.60 -2.44 -12.66
CA GLY A 542 10.10 -3.75 -13.06
C GLY A 542 11.18 -4.64 -13.64
N LYS A 543 11.20 -5.91 -13.24
CA LYS A 543 11.99 -6.99 -13.86
C LYS A 543 11.08 -7.88 -14.67
N ARG A 544 11.48 -8.20 -15.91
CA ARG A 544 10.74 -9.12 -16.78
C ARG A 544 10.68 -10.51 -16.17
N ARG A 545 9.50 -11.13 -16.21
CA ARG A 545 9.28 -12.50 -15.73
C ARG A 545 9.70 -13.53 -16.80
N ALA A 546 10.23 -14.64 -16.35
CA ALA A 546 10.48 -15.79 -17.23
C ALA A 546 9.13 -16.30 -17.81
N GLY A 547 9.12 -16.64 -19.11
CA GLY A 547 7.93 -17.19 -19.78
C GLY A 547 6.94 -16.17 -20.37
N GLY A 548 7.22 -14.85 -20.29
CA GLY A 548 6.35 -13.84 -20.90
C GLY A 548 7.10 -12.57 -21.28
N ALA A 549 7.16 -12.26 -22.60
CA ALA A 549 7.92 -11.12 -23.11
C ALA A 549 7.42 -9.74 -22.61
N GLN A 550 6.19 -9.67 -22.10
CA GLN A 550 5.52 -8.41 -21.74
C GLN A 550 5.11 -8.33 -20.26
N ARG A 551 5.45 -9.36 -19.46
CA ARG A 551 5.08 -9.43 -18.04
C ARG A 551 6.26 -9.09 -17.14
N TYR A 552 6.01 -8.26 -16.14
CA TYR A 552 7.01 -7.73 -15.22
C TYR A 552 6.57 -7.94 -13.78
N LEU A 553 7.54 -8.10 -12.90
CA LEU A 553 7.36 -7.96 -11.45
C LEU A 553 7.93 -6.59 -11.07
N LEU A 554 7.14 -5.77 -10.39
CA LEU A 554 7.58 -4.46 -9.89
C LEU A 554 8.26 -4.58 -8.53
N ALA A 555 9.08 -3.61 -8.18
CA ALA A 555 9.80 -3.54 -6.91
C ALA A 555 8.86 -3.55 -5.68
N ASN A 556 7.63 -3.05 -5.83
CA ASN A 556 6.58 -3.15 -4.80
C ASN A 556 5.91 -4.53 -4.71
N GLY A 557 6.37 -5.53 -5.47
CA GLY A 557 5.82 -6.89 -5.48
C GLY A 557 4.64 -7.11 -6.44
N ARG A 558 4.13 -6.08 -7.10
CA ARG A 558 2.99 -6.19 -8.01
C ARG A 558 3.38 -6.68 -9.39
N GLY A 559 2.51 -7.47 -10.04
CA GLY A 559 2.60 -7.83 -11.44
C GLY A 559 2.17 -6.68 -12.34
N ALA A 560 2.89 -6.49 -13.46
CA ALA A 560 2.55 -5.50 -14.48
C ALA A 560 2.74 -6.07 -15.90
N ILE A 561 1.97 -5.56 -16.86
CA ILE A 561 1.97 -6.06 -18.24
C ILE A 561 1.89 -4.91 -19.25
N PHE A 562 2.66 -4.98 -20.33
CA PHE A 562 2.41 -4.15 -21.50
C PHE A 562 1.30 -4.77 -22.35
N ALA A 563 0.37 -3.95 -22.82
CA ALA A 563 -0.72 -4.41 -23.66
C ALA A 563 -0.23 -4.81 -25.07
N GLU A 564 0.80 -4.13 -25.57
CA GLU A 564 1.38 -4.32 -26.90
C GLU A 564 2.91 -4.45 -26.82
N ALA A 565 3.51 -5.14 -27.78
CA ALA A 565 4.95 -5.23 -27.94
C ALA A 565 5.46 -3.96 -28.63
N GLY A 566 6.53 -3.35 -28.12
CA GLY A 566 7.16 -2.17 -28.68
C GLY A 566 7.77 -1.25 -27.63
N GLY A 567 8.58 -0.29 -28.03
CA GLY A 567 9.20 0.69 -27.13
C GLY A 567 9.98 0.04 -26.00
N ALA A 568 9.61 0.34 -24.75
CA ALA A 568 10.25 -0.22 -23.56
C ALA A 568 9.89 -1.69 -23.29
N ALA A 569 8.82 -2.23 -23.93
CA ALA A 569 8.44 -3.64 -23.79
C ALA A 569 9.51 -4.55 -24.37
N GLY A 570 9.90 -5.58 -23.65
CA GLY A 570 10.98 -6.51 -24.09
C GLY A 570 12.34 -6.22 -23.44
N SER A 571 12.56 -5.07 -22.83
CA SER A 571 13.74 -4.81 -21.99
C SER A 571 13.71 -5.69 -20.74
N GLU A 572 14.88 -6.08 -20.21
CA GLU A 572 14.96 -6.88 -18.99
C GLU A 572 14.44 -6.10 -17.78
N TYR A 573 14.80 -4.82 -17.72
CA TYR A 573 14.33 -3.90 -16.66
C TYR A 573 13.67 -2.67 -17.27
N VAL A 574 12.59 -2.25 -16.65
CA VAL A 574 11.83 -1.05 -17.00
C VAL A 574 11.49 -0.25 -15.76
N VAL A 575 11.24 1.04 -15.93
CA VAL A 575 10.63 1.89 -14.90
C VAL A 575 9.24 2.26 -15.38
N ALA A 576 8.21 1.76 -14.71
CA ALA A 576 6.82 2.07 -15.04
C ALA A 576 6.42 3.40 -14.41
N ILE A 577 6.03 4.35 -15.25
CA ILE A 577 5.69 5.72 -14.84
C ILE A 577 4.18 5.84 -14.63
N ASP A 578 3.42 5.40 -15.63
CA ASP A 578 1.96 5.40 -15.62
C ASP A 578 1.42 3.98 -15.77
N LEU A 579 0.53 3.62 -14.88
CA LEU A 579 -0.03 2.29 -14.75
C LEU A 579 -1.56 2.40 -14.63
N ASP A 580 -2.28 1.53 -15.32
CA ASP A 580 -3.72 1.39 -15.20
C ASP A 580 -4.06 0.10 -14.46
N ASP A 581 -4.70 0.24 -13.30
CA ASP A 581 -4.96 -0.84 -12.36
C ASP A 581 -6.39 -1.36 -12.45
N THR A 582 -6.76 -1.93 -13.58
CA THR A 582 -8.11 -2.45 -13.82
C THR A 582 -8.23 -3.98 -13.67
N GLY A 583 -7.16 -4.69 -13.27
CA GLY A 583 -7.13 -6.15 -13.23
C GLY A 583 -6.18 -6.76 -12.20
N SER A 584 -5.95 -8.07 -12.30
CA SER A 584 -4.99 -8.80 -11.46
C SER A 584 -3.53 -8.35 -11.68
N GLU A 585 -3.21 -7.86 -12.88
CA GLU A 585 -1.92 -7.25 -13.23
C GLU A 585 -2.18 -5.81 -13.73
N ALA A 586 -1.33 -4.88 -13.32
CA ALA A 586 -1.43 -3.49 -13.76
C ALA A 586 -0.99 -3.35 -15.23
N ARG A 587 -1.70 -2.55 -16.03
CA ARG A 587 -1.28 -2.26 -17.40
C ARG A 587 -0.32 -1.10 -17.43
N ILE A 588 0.86 -1.30 -18.03
CA ILE A 588 1.85 -0.25 -18.21
C ILE A 588 1.41 0.63 -19.39
N GLN A 589 1.12 1.90 -19.11
CA GLN A 589 0.72 2.91 -20.08
C GLN A 589 1.93 3.75 -20.53
N LEU A 590 2.90 3.95 -19.62
CA LEU A 590 4.11 4.73 -19.89
C LEU A 590 5.27 4.16 -19.07
N ALA A 591 6.42 3.96 -19.72
CA ALA A 591 7.63 3.43 -19.08
C ALA A 591 8.91 3.93 -19.79
N ALA A 592 10.05 3.63 -19.17
CA ALA A 592 11.37 3.71 -19.76
C ALA A 592 12.14 2.43 -19.52
N ALA A 593 12.96 2.02 -20.47
CA ALA A 593 13.95 0.97 -20.26
C ALA A 593 15.11 1.48 -19.40
N ILE A 594 15.70 0.59 -18.58
CA ILE A 594 16.92 0.84 -17.79
C ILE A 594 17.85 -0.35 -17.85
N GLU A 595 19.15 -0.07 -18.01
CA GLU A 595 20.18 -1.10 -17.97
C GLU A 595 20.51 -1.54 -16.55
N VAL A 596 20.79 -2.83 -16.34
CA VAL A 596 21.03 -3.39 -15.00
C VAL A 596 22.23 -2.75 -14.29
N ALA A 597 23.28 -2.37 -15.03
CA ALA A 597 24.45 -1.70 -14.47
C ALA A 597 24.09 -0.32 -13.92
N GLU A 598 23.29 0.43 -14.65
CA GLU A 598 22.79 1.74 -14.22
C GLU A 598 21.79 1.59 -13.07
N LEU A 599 20.89 0.60 -13.15
CA LEU A 599 19.96 0.28 -12.07
C LEU A 599 20.69 0.02 -10.75
N ARG A 600 21.77 -0.78 -10.78
CA ARG A 600 22.61 -1.04 -9.59
C ARG A 600 23.24 0.22 -9.03
N ARG A 601 23.74 1.11 -9.90
CA ARG A 601 24.33 2.39 -9.50
C ARG A 601 23.29 3.32 -8.85
N VAL A 602 22.13 3.46 -9.47
CA VAL A 602 21.05 4.31 -8.97
C VAL A 602 20.42 3.76 -7.69
N ALA A 603 20.24 2.44 -7.61
CA ALA A 603 19.68 1.80 -6.43
C ALA A 603 20.60 1.88 -5.21
N GLY A 604 21.94 1.87 -5.41
CA GLY A 604 22.94 2.14 -4.38
C GLY A 604 22.71 1.38 -3.07
N ALA A 605 22.57 2.11 -1.98
CA ALA A 605 22.37 1.57 -0.61
C ALA A 605 21.04 0.80 -0.43
N ARG A 606 20.09 0.89 -1.38
CA ARG A 606 18.86 0.10 -1.34
C ARG A 606 19.06 -1.35 -1.74
N LEU A 607 20.18 -1.68 -2.38
CA LEU A 607 20.50 -3.06 -2.72
C LEU A 607 20.84 -3.83 -1.44
N ARG A 608 20.16 -4.94 -1.26
CA ARG A 608 20.44 -5.88 -0.16
C ARG A 608 21.07 -7.13 -0.74
N THR A 609 22.26 -7.46 -0.24
CA THR A 609 22.88 -8.75 -0.51
C THR A 609 22.57 -9.66 0.65
N GLN A 610 21.86 -10.74 0.36
CA GLN A 610 21.46 -11.74 1.34
C GLN A 610 22.04 -13.09 0.92
N ARG A 611 22.59 -13.82 1.88
CA ARG A 611 22.97 -15.22 1.70
C ARG A 611 21.80 -16.07 2.14
N GLU A 612 21.30 -16.92 1.25
CA GLU A 612 20.28 -17.91 1.52
C GLU A 612 20.91 -19.30 1.52
N VAL A 613 20.82 -20.01 2.62
CA VAL A 613 21.26 -21.40 2.72
C VAL A 613 20.04 -22.21 3.15
N ARG A 614 19.62 -23.16 2.30
CA ARG A 614 18.41 -23.95 2.56
C ARG A 614 18.53 -25.35 1.98
N TRP A 615 17.74 -26.26 2.50
CA TRP A 615 17.56 -27.57 1.91
C TRP A 615 16.70 -27.51 0.64
N SER A 616 17.14 -28.17 -0.41
CA SER A 616 16.34 -28.40 -1.63
C SER A 616 15.75 -29.81 -1.60
N MET A 617 14.43 -29.91 -1.52
CA MET A 617 13.73 -31.20 -1.61
C MET A 617 13.87 -31.86 -2.99
N GLN A 618 14.01 -31.05 -4.04
CA GLN A 618 14.14 -31.54 -5.42
C GLN A 618 15.53 -32.11 -5.69
N ASP A 619 16.58 -31.42 -5.25
CA ASP A 619 17.99 -31.82 -5.51
C ASP A 619 18.55 -32.67 -4.38
N GLU A 620 17.81 -32.86 -3.29
CA GLU A 620 18.21 -33.56 -2.08
C GLU A 620 19.58 -33.13 -1.54
N CYS A 621 19.81 -31.79 -1.57
CA CYS A 621 21.06 -31.19 -1.10
C CYS A 621 20.83 -29.80 -0.50
N VAL A 622 21.83 -29.35 0.26
CA VAL A 622 21.93 -27.98 0.73
C VAL A 622 22.29 -27.08 -0.44
N LEU A 623 21.44 -26.12 -0.75
CA LEU A 623 21.71 -25.07 -1.72
C LEU A 623 22.06 -23.78 -0.98
N ALA A 624 23.18 -23.19 -1.37
CA ALA A 624 23.58 -21.89 -0.90
C ALA A 624 23.64 -20.91 -2.06
N ARG A 625 23.01 -19.78 -1.89
CA ARG A 625 22.94 -18.75 -2.91
C ARG A 625 23.19 -17.39 -2.29
N GLU A 626 23.90 -16.57 -3.01
CA GLU A 626 24.00 -15.14 -2.76
C GLU A 626 22.97 -14.45 -3.66
N ILE A 627 22.04 -13.76 -3.04
CA ILE A 627 20.93 -13.08 -3.72
C ILE A 627 21.12 -11.59 -3.54
N VAL A 628 21.20 -10.85 -4.65
CA VAL A 628 21.14 -9.39 -4.64
C VAL A 628 19.72 -8.96 -4.95
N GLN A 629 19.09 -8.30 -4.00
CA GLN A 629 17.68 -7.87 -4.07
C GLN A 629 17.55 -6.36 -4.07
N LEU A 630 16.56 -5.89 -4.81
CA LEU A 630 16.02 -4.54 -4.74
C LEU A 630 14.54 -4.64 -4.39
N ASP A 631 14.19 -4.38 -3.13
CA ASP A 631 12.84 -4.61 -2.61
C ASP A 631 12.34 -6.04 -2.95
N ALA A 632 11.27 -6.22 -3.75
CA ALA A 632 10.77 -7.53 -4.18
C ALA A 632 11.53 -8.14 -5.38
N LEU A 633 12.47 -7.42 -5.99
CA LEU A 633 13.16 -7.86 -7.20
C LEU A 633 14.46 -8.59 -6.87
N VAL A 634 14.61 -9.83 -7.30
CA VAL A 634 15.89 -10.52 -7.33
C VAL A 634 16.66 -10.07 -8.58
N LEU A 635 17.71 -9.25 -8.41
CA LEU A 635 18.52 -8.76 -9.53
C LEU A 635 19.54 -9.78 -10.01
N SER A 636 20.19 -10.47 -9.09
CA SER A 636 21.12 -11.57 -9.41
C SER A 636 21.07 -12.64 -8.32
N GLU A 637 21.32 -13.85 -8.75
CA GLU A 637 21.43 -15.03 -7.91
C GLU A 637 22.71 -15.78 -8.31
N LYS A 638 23.58 -16.02 -7.35
CA LYS A 638 24.84 -16.73 -7.56
C LYS A 638 24.91 -17.89 -6.59
N THR A 639 25.07 -19.10 -7.13
CA THR A 639 25.32 -20.28 -6.29
C THR A 639 26.68 -20.15 -5.62
N LEU A 640 26.71 -20.34 -4.30
CA LEU A 640 27.93 -20.34 -3.52
C LEU A 640 28.49 -21.76 -3.45
N THR A 641 29.76 -21.90 -3.72
CA THR A 641 30.50 -23.18 -3.64
C THR A 641 31.02 -23.46 -2.23
N SER A 642 31.10 -22.45 -1.38
CA SER A 642 31.52 -22.57 0.01
C SER A 642 30.46 -21.96 0.92
N VAL A 643 30.08 -22.70 1.92
CA VAL A 643 29.05 -22.35 2.91
C VAL A 643 29.68 -22.47 4.30
N PRO A 644 29.40 -21.54 5.25
CA PRO A 644 29.78 -21.74 6.64
C PRO A 644 29.23 -23.09 7.15
N PRO A 645 30.04 -23.89 7.87
CA PRO A 645 29.61 -25.20 8.36
C PRO A 645 28.33 -25.14 9.19
N GLU A 646 28.13 -24.08 9.98
CA GLU A 646 26.95 -23.88 10.81
C GLU A 646 25.68 -23.72 9.98
N ASP A 647 25.73 -22.89 8.91
CA ASP A 647 24.59 -22.65 8.02
C ASP A 647 24.25 -23.94 7.22
N ALA A 648 25.27 -24.67 6.78
CA ALA A 648 25.08 -25.94 6.09
C ALA A 648 24.43 -26.98 6.99
N ALA A 649 24.88 -27.08 8.26
CA ALA A 649 24.33 -28.01 9.25
C ALA A 649 22.86 -27.63 9.58
N ALA A 650 22.55 -26.35 9.74
CA ALA A 650 21.19 -25.88 9.97
C ALA A 650 20.24 -26.28 8.82
N ALA A 651 20.64 -26.01 7.58
CA ALA A 651 19.86 -26.39 6.41
C ALA A 651 19.74 -27.91 6.25
N MET A 652 20.78 -28.68 6.63
CA MET A 652 20.72 -30.14 6.64
C MET A 652 19.76 -30.68 7.70
N LEU A 653 19.70 -30.07 8.86
CA LEU A 653 18.71 -30.39 9.90
C LEU A 653 17.28 -30.16 9.42
N GLU A 654 17.00 -29.05 8.71
CA GLU A 654 15.70 -28.81 8.06
C GLU A 654 15.38 -29.92 7.05
N GLY A 655 16.38 -30.33 6.27
CA GLY A 655 16.24 -31.42 5.31
C GLY A 655 15.92 -32.75 5.96
N ILE A 656 16.61 -33.09 7.05
CA ILE A 656 16.35 -34.32 7.82
C ILE A 656 14.96 -34.27 8.47
N ALA A 657 14.57 -33.12 9.02
CA ALA A 657 13.24 -32.93 9.59
C ALA A 657 12.13 -33.11 8.53
N ALA A 658 12.35 -32.63 7.31
CA ALA A 658 11.40 -32.79 6.20
C ALA A 658 11.35 -34.21 5.62
N LEU A 659 12.47 -34.93 5.61
CA LEU A 659 12.57 -36.29 5.12
C LEU A 659 12.13 -37.35 6.15
N GLY A 660 12.09 -36.98 7.42
CA GLY A 660 11.92 -37.88 8.54
C GLY A 660 13.25 -38.52 8.99
N ILE A 661 13.34 -38.87 10.27
CA ILE A 661 14.55 -39.48 10.85
C ILE A 661 14.87 -40.89 10.28
N GLU A 662 13.94 -41.47 9.55
CA GLU A 662 14.09 -42.75 8.84
C GLU A 662 15.14 -42.64 7.71
N CYS A 663 15.45 -41.42 7.24
CA CYS A 663 16.51 -41.19 6.25
C CYS A 663 17.94 -41.37 6.81
N LEU A 664 18.09 -41.44 8.14
CA LEU A 664 19.37 -41.65 8.81
C LEU A 664 19.83 -43.15 8.68
N PRO A 665 21.14 -43.41 8.77
CA PRO A 665 21.66 -44.73 8.58
C PRO A 665 21.46 -45.66 9.80
N TRP A 666 20.20 -45.98 10.08
CA TRP A 666 19.84 -46.91 11.17
C TRP A 666 20.38 -48.30 10.94
N ASP A 667 21.12 -48.82 11.89
CA ASP A 667 21.58 -50.20 11.96
C ASP A 667 21.01 -50.92 13.21
N GLU A 668 21.33 -52.20 13.36
CA GLU A 668 20.84 -53.00 14.49
C GLU A 668 21.33 -52.51 15.83
N GLU A 669 22.53 -51.89 15.89
CA GLU A 669 23.11 -51.41 17.14
C GLU A 669 22.43 -50.11 17.61
N SER A 670 22.21 -49.18 16.70
CA SER A 670 21.52 -47.92 17.00
C SER A 670 20.06 -48.13 17.37
N GLN A 671 19.36 -49.02 16.66
CA GLN A 671 17.99 -49.41 17.01
C GLN A 671 17.91 -50.12 18.40
N SER A 672 18.86 -51.02 18.67
CA SER A 672 18.93 -51.72 19.96
C SER A 672 19.22 -50.75 21.11
N LEU A 673 20.11 -49.78 20.90
CA LEU A 673 20.39 -48.73 21.89
C LEU A 673 19.13 -47.94 22.24
N CYS A 674 18.39 -47.45 21.24
CA CYS A 674 17.15 -46.73 21.46
C CYS A 674 16.12 -47.59 22.18
N ALA A 675 15.99 -48.87 21.80
CA ALA A 675 15.07 -49.80 22.46
C ALA A 675 15.40 -50.05 23.94
N CYS A 676 16.71 -50.17 24.26
CA CYS A 676 17.17 -50.34 25.65
C CYS A 676 16.84 -49.09 26.51
N ILE A 677 17.04 -47.87 25.94
CA ILE A 677 16.76 -46.63 26.63
C ILE A 677 15.25 -46.47 26.87
N GLU A 678 14.42 -46.71 25.85
CA GLU A 678 12.95 -46.63 25.98
C GLU A 678 12.41 -47.73 26.94
N LEU A 679 13.07 -48.91 26.99
CA LEU A 679 12.74 -49.95 27.99
C LEU A 679 13.07 -49.49 29.42
N ALA A 680 14.25 -48.89 29.65
CA ALA A 680 14.64 -48.30 30.91
C ALA A 680 13.65 -47.21 31.37
N ARG A 681 13.24 -46.33 30.44
CA ARG A 681 12.26 -45.27 30.70
C ARG A 681 10.87 -45.84 31.04
N ARG A 682 10.34 -46.75 30.23
CA ARG A 682 9.02 -47.38 30.44
C ARG A 682 8.94 -48.14 31.76
N LYS A 683 10.02 -48.79 32.18
CA LYS A 683 10.08 -49.51 33.46
C LYS A 683 10.43 -48.65 34.66
N GLN A 684 10.61 -47.35 34.45
CA GLN A 684 10.99 -46.40 35.49
C GLN A 684 12.20 -46.89 36.34
N LEU A 685 13.19 -47.46 35.64
CA LEU A 685 14.37 -47.97 36.31
C LEU A 685 15.10 -46.82 37.02
N SER A 686 15.26 -46.93 38.34
CA SER A 686 15.88 -45.91 39.15
C SER A 686 17.37 -45.79 38.83
N GLY A 687 17.78 -44.66 38.31
CA GLY A 687 19.16 -44.30 38.02
C GLY A 687 19.52 -42.93 38.62
N THR A 688 20.71 -42.43 38.34
CA THR A 688 21.21 -41.15 38.85
C THR A 688 20.49 -39.94 38.28
N ALA A 689 19.67 -40.11 37.22
CA ALA A 689 18.87 -39.09 36.58
C ALA A 689 17.74 -39.70 35.78
N GLU A 690 16.70 -38.90 35.48
CA GLU A 690 15.57 -39.28 34.61
C GLU A 690 16.06 -39.66 33.21
N TRP A 691 15.50 -40.76 32.64
CA TRP A 691 15.87 -41.27 31.32
C TRP A 691 15.27 -40.39 30.22
N PRO A 692 16.11 -39.87 29.28
CA PRO A 692 15.57 -39.10 28.16
C PRO A 692 14.78 -40.01 27.20
N SER A 693 13.77 -39.45 26.53
CA SER A 693 13.07 -40.22 25.49
C SER A 693 13.91 -40.31 24.21
N PHE A 694 13.95 -41.50 23.64
CA PHE A 694 14.57 -41.82 22.35
C PHE A 694 13.52 -42.38 21.36
N SER A 695 12.24 -42.02 21.59
CA SER A 695 11.20 -42.23 20.58
C SER A 695 11.46 -41.44 19.33
N SER A 696 10.93 -41.88 18.17
CA SER A 696 11.07 -41.18 16.89
C SER A 696 10.66 -39.70 17.01
N ASP A 697 9.54 -39.41 17.67
CA ASP A 697 9.07 -38.04 17.90
C ASP A 697 10.04 -37.20 18.74
N ALA A 698 10.56 -37.77 19.84
CA ALA A 698 11.49 -37.08 20.72
C ALA A 698 12.84 -36.80 20.01
N LEU A 699 13.33 -37.74 19.24
CA LEU A 699 14.56 -37.57 18.44
C LEU A 699 14.36 -36.55 17.35
N SER A 700 13.22 -36.56 16.66
CA SER A 700 12.87 -35.54 15.62
C SER A 700 12.77 -34.12 16.19
N ASN A 701 12.10 -33.96 17.34
CA ASN A 701 11.92 -32.65 17.94
C ASN A 701 13.20 -32.05 18.54
N THR A 702 14.25 -32.83 18.72
CA THR A 702 15.52 -32.42 19.31
C THR A 702 16.72 -32.65 18.38
N LEU A 703 16.48 -32.75 17.06
CA LEU A 703 17.51 -33.01 16.05
C LEU A 703 18.75 -32.13 16.19
N GLY A 704 18.56 -30.83 16.37
CA GLY A 704 19.65 -29.87 16.48
C GLY A 704 20.58 -30.11 17.67
N GLU A 705 20.06 -30.64 18.78
CA GLU A 705 20.82 -30.83 20.01
C GLU A 705 21.80 -32.01 19.94
N TRP A 706 21.40 -33.10 19.29
CA TRP A 706 22.17 -34.35 19.30
C TRP A 706 22.84 -34.68 17.97
N LEU A 707 22.25 -34.22 16.84
CA LEU A 707 22.74 -34.54 15.50
C LEU A 707 23.57 -33.39 14.90
N GLY A 708 23.24 -32.13 15.25
CA GLY A 708 23.90 -30.93 14.72
C GLY A 708 25.44 -31.03 14.70
N PRO A 709 26.10 -31.39 15.80
CA PRO A 709 27.56 -31.48 15.85
C PRO A 709 28.19 -32.50 14.88
N TRP A 710 27.38 -33.42 14.36
CA TRP A 710 27.84 -34.52 13.48
C TRP A 710 27.57 -34.21 11.99
N LEU A 711 27.01 -33.07 11.66
CA LEU A 711 26.64 -32.70 10.29
C LEU A 711 27.74 -31.91 9.55
N GLU A 712 28.92 -31.72 10.15
CA GLU A 712 30.03 -31.07 9.48
C GLU A 712 30.41 -31.78 8.17
N GLY A 713 30.41 -31.06 7.03
CA GLY A 713 30.71 -31.64 5.71
C GLY A 713 29.54 -32.42 5.08
N ILE A 714 28.42 -32.60 5.78
CA ILE A 714 27.22 -33.28 5.27
C ILE A 714 26.29 -32.25 4.62
N THR A 715 26.25 -32.24 3.29
CA THR A 715 25.49 -31.28 2.50
C THR A 715 24.50 -31.91 1.53
N ARG A 716 24.44 -33.25 1.49
CA ARG A 716 23.56 -34.02 0.59
C ARG A 716 22.97 -35.23 1.33
N ARG A 717 21.77 -35.67 0.92
CA ARG A 717 21.16 -36.90 1.43
C ARG A 717 22.09 -38.11 1.34
N SER A 718 22.82 -38.24 0.24
CA SER A 718 23.76 -39.33 0.04
C SER A 718 24.88 -39.40 1.10
N HIS A 719 25.28 -38.26 1.65
CA HIS A 719 26.30 -38.15 2.69
C HIS A 719 25.79 -38.67 4.07
N LEU A 720 24.47 -38.73 4.29
CA LEU A 720 23.92 -39.27 5.53
C LEU A 720 24.32 -40.71 5.77
N LYS A 721 24.63 -41.50 4.71
CA LYS A 721 25.07 -42.86 4.84
C LYS A 721 26.39 -43.01 5.60
N SER A 722 27.22 -41.98 5.61
CA SER A 722 28.50 -41.95 6.35
C SER A 722 28.39 -41.38 7.76
N LEU A 723 27.19 -40.99 8.19
CA LEU A 723 26.97 -40.39 9.51
C LEU A 723 27.17 -41.45 10.60
N PRO A 724 27.98 -41.17 11.64
CA PRO A 724 28.17 -42.09 12.77
C PRO A 724 26.96 -42.00 13.75
N LEU A 725 25.80 -42.49 13.28
CA LEU A 725 24.54 -42.37 14.00
C LEU A 725 24.60 -42.93 15.43
N LEU A 726 25.22 -44.10 15.62
CA LEU A 726 25.36 -44.72 16.92
C LEU A 726 26.13 -43.83 17.91
N GLU A 727 27.19 -43.17 17.44
CA GLU A 727 27.98 -42.25 18.28
C GLU A 727 27.20 -41.00 18.63
N ALA A 728 26.42 -40.45 17.68
CA ALA A 728 25.54 -39.33 17.94
C ALA A 728 24.47 -39.65 19.01
N LEU A 729 23.87 -40.85 18.93
CA LEU A 729 22.91 -41.31 19.95
C LEU A 729 23.56 -41.53 21.31
N ARG A 730 24.80 -42.10 21.35
CA ARG A 730 25.60 -42.27 22.55
C ARG A 730 25.95 -40.91 23.19
N PHE A 731 26.33 -39.94 22.37
CA PHE A 731 26.60 -38.58 22.81
C PHE A 731 25.38 -37.94 23.47
N ARG A 732 24.18 -38.08 22.87
CA ARG A 732 22.90 -37.60 23.45
C ARG A 732 22.63 -38.25 24.80
N LEU A 733 22.88 -39.55 24.94
CA LEU A 733 22.64 -40.27 26.18
C LEU A 733 23.60 -39.83 27.31
N GLY A 734 24.86 -39.61 26.94
CA GLY A 734 25.93 -39.26 27.86
C GLY A 734 26.59 -40.46 28.52
N ALA A 735 27.90 -40.32 28.84
CA ALA A 735 28.77 -41.42 29.25
C ALA A 735 28.34 -42.12 30.57
N ALA A 736 27.72 -41.40 31.50
CA ALA A 736 27.27 -41.97 32.78
C ALA A 736 26.07 -42.92 32.57
N ARG A 737 25.08 -42.47 31.80
CA ARG A 737 23.89 -43.29 31.49
C ARG A 737 24.23 -44.45 30.55
N LEU A 738 25.19 -44.27 29.65
CA LEU A 738 25.64 -45.36 28.77
C LEU A 738 26.25 -46.49 29.56
N ARG A 739 27.15 -46.22 30.51
CA ARG A 739 27.72 -47.25 31.41
C ARG A 739 26.65 -47.99 32.20
N GLN A 740 25.66 -47.27 32.74
CA GLN A 740 24.55 -47.87 33.47
C GLN A 740 23.65 -48.73 32.57
N LEU A 741 23.46 -48.31 31.33
CA LEU A 741 22.68 -49.07 30.33
C LEU A 741 23.39 -50.38 29.95
N ASP A 742 24.72 -50.36 29.75
CA ASP A 742 25.52 -51.53 29.44
C ASP A 742 25.51 -52.54 30.58
N GLU A 743 25.51 -52.10 31.84
CA GLU A 743 25.38 -52.93 33.00
C GLU A 743 23.97 -53.58 33.09
N TRP A 744 22.93 -52.84 32.82
CA TRP A 744 21.55 -53.29 32.92
C TRP A 744 21.09 -54.16 31.76
N PHE A 745 21.56 -53.89 30.56
CA PHE A 745 21.15 -54.50 29.32
C PHE A 745 22.34 -55.06 28.53
N PRO A 746 22.93 -56.16 29.00
CA PRO A 746 24.05 -56.77 28.30
C PRO A 746 23.64 -57.30 26.91
N SER A 747 24.50 -57.14 25.92
CA SER A 747 24.24 -57.60 24.55
C SER A 747 24.00 -59.10 24.42
N HIS A 748 24.51 -59.90 25.37
CA HIS A 748 24.41 -61.35 25.36
C HIS A 748 24.07 -61.92 26.72
N LEU A 749 23.30 -63.00 26.72
CA LEU A 749 23.00 -63.84 27.86
C LEU A 749 23.82 -65.12 27.80
N THR A 750 24.48 -65.54 28.90
CA THR A 750 25.16 -66.80 28.96
C THR A 750 24.19 -67.87 29.49
N VAL A 751 23.93 -68.89 28.71
CA VAL A 751 23.06 -70.01 29.05
C VAL A 751 23.86 -71.20 29.67
N PRO A 752 23.24 -72.18 30.32
CA PRO A 752 23.92 -73.26 31.02
C PRO A 752 24.95 -74.04 30.21
N THR A 753 24.83 -74.02 28.85
CA THR A 753 25.83 -74.60 27.97
C THR A 753 27.11 -73.80 27.83
N GLY A 754 27.17 -72.58 28.44
CA GLY A 754 28.25 -71.65 28.20
C GLY A 754 28.10 -70.87 26.88
N SER A 755 27.02 -71.05 26.11
CA SER A 755 26.75 -70.28 24.90
C SER A 755 26.40 -68.88 25.28
N ARG A 756 26.97 -67.94 24.56
CA ARG A 756 26.56 -66.49 24.61
C ARG A 756 25.47 -66.29 23.57
N ILE A 757 24.25 -66.07 23.98
CA ILE A 757 23.06 -65.83 23.18
C ILE A 757 22.84 -64.34 23.10
N ARG A 758 22.72 -63.79 21.91
CA ARG A 758 22.41 -62.36 21.70
C ARG A 758 20.97 -62.05 22.20
N ILE A 759 20.80 -60.98 22.92
CA ILE A 759 19.49 -60.47 23.34
C ILE A 759 19.04 -59.45 22.33
N ASP A 760 17.86 -59.63 21.77
CA ASP A 760 17.23 -58.63 20.91
C ASP A 760 16.30 -57.77 21.78
N TYR A 761 16.61 -56.49 21.85
CA TYR A 761 15.86 -55.45 22.61
C TYR A 761 14.80 -54.74 21.78
N ARG A 762 14.77 -54.98 20.45
CA ARG A 762 13.84 -54.29 19.52
C ARG A 762 12.42 -54.88 19.58
N ASP A 763 12.20 -55.99 20.29
CA ASP A 763 10.86 -56.53 20.46
C ASP A 763 10.04 -55.63 21.42
N ASP A 764 8.92 -55.13 20.98
CA ASP A 764 8.10 -54.16 21.72
C ASP A 764 7.58 -54.69 23.09
N LEU A 765 7.54 -55.98 23.26
CA LEU A 765 6.95 -56.56 24.48
C LEU A 765 7.99 -56.81 25.59
N ALA A 766 9.15 -57.34 25.29
CA ALA A 766 10.23 -57.60 26.24
C ALA A 766 11.55 -58.01 25.57
N PRO A 767 12.73 -57.85 26.23
CA PRO A 767 14.00 -58.36 25.71
C PRO A 767 13.90 -59.83 25.33
N CYS A 768 14.30 -60.18 24.14
CA CYS A 768 14.09 -61.51 23.60
C CYS A 768 15.41 -62.26 23.29
N ALA A 769 15.52 -63.47 23.73
CA ALA A 769 16.64 -64.33 23.45
C ALA A 769 16.19 -65.63 22.75
N SER A 770 16.74 -65.90 21.57
CA SER A 770 16.39 -67.07 20.75
C SER A 770 17.44 -68.14 20.88
N MET A 771 17.07 -69.33 21.35
CA MET A 771 18.01 -70.46 21.57
C MET A 771 17.32 -71.81 21.43
N ARG A 772 18.10 -72.87 21.17
CA ARG A 772 17.53 -74.20 21.20
C ARG A 772 17.13 -74.59 22.63
N MET A 773 15.96 -75.22 22.79
CA MET A 773 15.44 -75.63 24.06
C MET A 773 16.44 -76.47 24.90
N GLN A 774 17.26 -77.25 24.22
CA GLN A 774 18.24 -78.09 24.87
C GLN A 774 19.40 -77.34 25.54
N GLU A 775 19.61 -76.07 25.17
CA GLU A 775 20.66 -75.22 25.73
C GLU A 775 20.28 -74.65 27.11
N VAL A 776 18.99 -74.66 27.43
CA VAL A 776 18.46 -74.10 28.66
C VAL A 776 18.00 -75.14 29.67
N PHE A 777 18.24 -76.44 29.41
CA PHE A 777 18.05 -77.52 30.43
C PHE A 777 18.88 -77.20 31.67
N GLY A 778 18.37 -77.53 32.84
CA GLY A 778 18.96 -77.14 34.10
C GLY A 778 18.70 -75.77 34.61
N LEU A 779 18.11 -74.87 33.75
CA LEU A 779 17.75 -73.54 34.20
C LEU A 779 16.35 -73.48 34.81
N ALA A 780 16.29 -73.24 36.12
CA ALA A 780 15.05 -73.30 36.84
C ALA A 780 14.11 -72.12 36.63
N SER A 781 14.63 -70.98 36.38
CA SER A 781 13.87 -69.72 36.19
C SER A 781 14.45 -68.86 35.05
N THR A 782 13.59 -67.98 34.47
CA THR A 782 14.04 -67.06 33.43
C THR A 782 14.96 -66.02 34.07
N PRO A 783 16.13 -65.75 33.46
CA PRO A 783 16.98 -64.63 33.90
C PRO A 783 16.29 -63.31 33.79
N ARG A 784 16.61 -62.46 34.73
CA ARG A 784 16.08 -61.05 34.75
C ARG A 784 17.22 -60.08 34.66
N LEU A 785 17.00 -59.05 33.89
CA LEU A 785 17.92 -57.90 33.64
C LEU A 785 17.64 -56.76 34.60
N ALA A 786 18.51 -55.76 34.60
CA ALA A 786 18.35 -54.51 35.36
C ALA A 786 18.05 -54.76 36.84
N GLY A 787 18.92 -55.53 37.54
CA GLY A 787 18.73 -55.82 38.96
C GLY A 787 17.48 -56.63 39.28
N GLY A 788 17.00 -57.43 38.36
CA GLY A 788 15.85 -58.31 38.54
C GLY A 788 14.50 -57.71 38.15
N GLN A 789 14.47 -56.49 37.57
CA GLN A 789 13.23 -55.76 37.23
C GLN A 789 12.68 -56.15 35.85
N VAL A 790 13.52 -56.55 34.89
CA VAL A 790 13.11 -56.80 33.50
C VAL A 790 13.29 -58.30 33.20
N PRO A 791 12.22 -59.11 32.99
CA PRO A 791 12.33 -60.50 32.61
C PRO A 791 12.77 -60.62 31.15
N VAL A 792 13.61 -61.63 30.83
CA VAL A 792 13.96 -61.98 29.44
C VAL A 792 12.90 -62.91 28.88
N THR A 793 12.41 -62.64 27.68
CA THR A 793 11.54 -63.58 26.97
C THR A 793 12.38 -64.58 26.17
N PHE A 794 12.21 -65.84 26.38
CA PHE A 794 12.89 -66.88 25.64
C PHE A 794 12.05 -67.33 24.44
N LYS A 795 12.63 -67.26 23.25
CA LYS A 795 12.13 -67.96 22.07
C LYS A 795 12.85 -69.29 21.94
N LEU A 796 12.21 -70.37 22.54
CA LEU A 796 12.76 -71.68 22.52
C LEU A 796 12.59 -72.29 21.14
N LEU A 797 13.71 -72.72 20.54
CA LEU A 797 13.75 -73.23 19.18
C LEU A 797 13.93 -74.74 19.19
N SER A 798 13.39 -75.44 18.17
CA SER A 798 13.64 -76.83 17.86
C SER A 798 15.11 -77.08 17.44
N PRO A 799 15.59 -78.31 17.35
CA PRO A 799 16.89 -78.59 16.79
C PRO A 799 17.13 -78.05 15.38
N ALA A 800 16.05 -77.85 14.60
CA ALA A 800 16.06 -77.22 13.25
C ALA A 800 15.82 -75.74 13.29
N GLN A 801 15.99 -75.07 14.44
CA GLN A 801 15.83 -73.62 14.66
C GLN A 801 14.42 -73.08 14.37
N ARG A 802 13.39 -73.91 14.45
CA ARG A 802 12.00 -73.44 14.31
C ARG A 802 11.46 -73.10 15.69
N PRO A 803 10.66 -72.01 15.83
CA PRO A 803 10.04 -71.65 17.13
C PRO A 803 9.18 -72.78 17.67
N LEU A 804 9.36 -73.10 18.93
CA LEU A 804 8.58 -74.11 19.70
C LEU A 804 7.67 -73.42 20.71
N GLN A 805 8.26 -72.50 21.47
CA GLN A 805 7.57 -71.79 22.55
C GLN A 805 8.22 -70.45 22.76
N VAL A 806 7.39 -69.46 23.05
CA VAL A 806 7.81 -68.17 23.56
C VAL A 806 7.36 -68.03 24.99
N THR A 807 8.29 -67.82 25.92
CA THR A 807 7.96 -67.72 27.33
C THR A 807 8.83 -66.74 28.09
N ALA A 808 8.21 -65.92 28.93
CA ALA A 808 8.87 -65.06 29.92
C ALA A 808 8.98 -65.73 31.29
N ASP A 809 8.29 -66.87 31.51
CA ASP A 809 8.33 -67.67 32.68
C ASP A 809 8.70 -69.14 32.39
N LEU A 810 9.99 -69.33 32.40
CA LEU A 810 10.56 -70.71 32.15
C LEU A 810 10.11 -71.72 33.18
N ALA A 811 9.96 -71.34 34.42
CA ALA A 811 9.51 -72.23 35.49
C ALA A 811 8.05 -72.73 35.26
N SER A 812 7.15 -71.81 34.81
CA SER A 812 5.80 -72.17 34.39
C SER A 812 5.81 -73.13 33.16
N PHE A 813 6.65 -72.76 32.19
CA PHE A 813 6.80 -73.58 30.96
C PHE A 813 7.23 -75.03 31.31
N TRP A 814 8.23 -75.23 32.16
CA TRP A 814 8.69 -76.48 32.54
C TRP A 814 7.59 -77.32 33.24
N ARG A 815 6.78 -76.71 34.10
CA ARG A 815 5.70 -77.42 34.85
C ARG A 815 4.50 -77.74 33.95
N ASN A 816 4.10 -76.82 33.07
CA ASN A 816 2.78 -76.91 32.48
C ASN A 816 2.80 -77.33 30.98
N ALA A 817 3.81 -76.92 30.19
CA ALA A 817 3.80 -77.10 28.76
C ALA A 817 4.92 -77.99 28.21
N TYR A 818 5.98 -78.20 28.98
CA TYR A 818 7.13 -78.97 28.49
C TYR A 818 6.76 -80.39 28.14
N ALA A 819 5.89 -81.08 28.95
CA ALA A 819 5.48 -82.45 28.73
C ALA A 819 4.90 -82.66 27.30
N ASP A 820 4.05 -81.80 26.87
CA ASP A 820 3.41 -81.82 25.53
C ASP A 820 4.41 -81.49 24.40
N VAL A 821 5.22 -80.49 24.61
CA VAL A 821 6.30 -80.12 23.63
C VAL A 821 7.29 -81.27 23.52
N ARG A 822 7.68 -81.96 24.62
CA ARG A 822 8.58 -83.09 24.60
C ARG A 822 7.97 -84.18 23.80
N LYS A 823 6.70 -84.52 23.96
CA LYS A 823 6.00 -85.59 23.26
C LYS A 823 6.03 -85.32 21.74
N ASP A 824 5.72 -84.14 21.33
CA ASP A 824 5.75 -83.77 19.91
C ASP A 824 7.16 -83.76 19.35
N MET A 825 8.13 -83.20 20.07
CA MET A 825 9.48 -83.05 19.64
C MET A 825 10.22 -84.45 19.59
N ARG A 826 9.91 -85.35 20.49
CA ARG A 826 10.42 -86.70 20.50
C ARG A 826 9.96 -87.48 19.26
N GLY A 827 8.74 -87.20 18.79
CA GLY A 827 8.24 -87.77 17.56
C GLY A 827 8.97 -87.22 16.31
N ARG A 828 9.21 -85.87 16.28
CA ARG A 828 9.86 -85.22 15.12
C ARG A 828 11.38 -85.33 15.11
N TYR A 829 12.01 -85.38 16.29
CA TYR A 829 13.47 -85.38 16.46
C TYR A 829 13.91 -86.51 17.41
N PRO A 830 13.69 -87.76 17.09
CA PRO A 830 13.91 -88.95 18.02
C PRO A 830 15.38 -89.12 18.38
N ARG A 831 16.32 -88.67 17.62
CA ARG A 831 17.76 -88.74 17.90
C ARG A 831 18.25 -87.69 18.90
N HIS A 832 17.46 -86.64 19.21
CA HIS A 832 17.86 -85.58 20.11
C HIS A 832 17.47 -85.93 21.55
N TYR A 833 18.12 -85.22 22.52
CA TYR A 833 17.92 -85.46 23.95
C TYR A 833 16.64 -84.70 24.40
N TRP A 834 15.66 -85.54 24.93
CA TRP A 834 14.36 -84.99 25.44
C TRP A 834 14.11 -85.68 26.85
N PRO A 835 14.76 -85.20 27.94
CA PRO A 835 14.69 -85.73 29.27
C PRO A 835 13.25 -85.63 29.84
N GLU A 836 13.01 -86.51 30.87
CA GLU A 836 11.72 -86.45 31.61
C GLU A 836 11.63 -85.23 32.55
N ASP A 837 12.73 -85.01 33.22
CA ASP A 837 12.88 -83.76 34.05
C ASP A 837 13.91 -82.82 33.37
N PRO A 838 13.42 -81.67 32.88
CA PRO A 838 14.29 -80.67 32.20
C PRO A 838 15.21 -79.93 33.17
N LEU A 839 14.88 -79.95 34.51
CA LEU A 839 15.67 -79.24 35.51
C LEU A 839 16.90 -80.03 35.99
N GLN A 840 16.82 -81.36 35.98
CA GLN A 840 17.97 -82.23 36.30
C GLN A 840 18.77 -82.64 35.09
N ALA A 841 18.33 -82.18 33.91
CA ALA A 841 18.94 -82.60 32.65
C ALA A 841 20.19 -81.75 32.36
N GLU A 842 21.24 -82.46 31.82
CA GLU A 842 22.46 -81.75 31.39
C GLU A 842 22.23 -80.90 30.12
N PRO A 843 22.56 -79.62 30.13
CA PRO A 843 22.36 -78.78 28.96
C PRO A 843 23.31 -79.20 27.86
N THR A 844 22.83 -79.14 26.55
CA THR A 844 23.64 -79.53 25.44
C THR A 844 23.41 -78.80 24.15
N ARG A 845 24.51 -78.52 23.43
CA ARG A 845 24.47 -78.01 22.05
C ARG A 845 24.38 -79.11 21.01
N ARG A 846 24.61 -80.34 21.45
CA ARG A 846 24.68 -81.54 20.62
C ARG A 846 23.38 -82.32 20.60
N VAL A 847 23.30 -83.30 19.76
CA VAL A 847 22.15 -84.16 19.70
C VAL A 847 21.89 -84.88 21.07
N ARG A 848 22.96 -85.21 21.82
CA ARG A 848 22.94 -85.79 23.21
C ARG A 848 24.09 -85.16 24.02
N PRO A 849 23.97 -85.06 25.36
CA PRO A 849 25.10 -84.80 26.25
C PRO A 849 26.28 -85.76 26.01
N ARG A 850 27.50 -85.36 26.37
CA ARG A 850 28.62 -86.25 26.46
C ARG A 850 28.46 -87.11 27.71
N SER A 851 28.45 -88.45 27.53
CA SER A 851 28.54 -89.39 28.67
C SER A 851 29.93 -89.39 29.27
#